data_75ecd2d8b5ae014e4aff29db8f3c111f
#
_entry.id   75ecd2d8b5ae014e4aff29db8f3c111f
#
_cell.length_a   1.000
_cell.length_b   1.000
_cell.length_c   1.000
_cell.angle_alpha   90.00
_cell.angle_beta   90.00
_cell.angle_gamma   90.00
#
_symmetry.space_group_name_H-M   'P 1'
#
loop_
_entity.id
_entity.type
_entity.pdbx_description
1 polymer ?
#
loop_
_entity_poly.entity_id
_entity_poly.type
_entity_poly.pdbx_seq_one_letter_code
_entity_poly.pdbx_strand_id
1 'polypeptide(L)'
;MDKINDYKKESLNKFLLITAIVLVIIAVVITILYIVVKNNEDTGADYSDTIVGKNYFTAIYIDLSTKSVKRDNIDTTLQEEFGIGDNEANSLLNSTEDLHNFFANSTIDVNVENNSIQLQDKYQTKTIFLEADEVKDDFGAISSEKLMDGIFILKYDTEKRTRAAYEFFRTETWVKKAVLDQVSVIETINDESQTIYKDNEKNNNVNENSYGVSAMGLENYKKIVSDNGNPADVVVATIGYGGNIDNSYFDGRISDEYYNFIEDSKDVHETIAQGSRTLEVIKEGTSDNVKIMPLVVINDEYYTTTAAILKAILYATEKADVICYEFVQKQNEIIDLVLKNAFKEEVPVCCVTKEAVNENDDIYPANNGTTIAVSSVDKDLKTTSYSAKGDYLDFVASSTDVKEIFNSSSSVSMWSGPEYANAHIVDIIAMIKTYNKDFTLVEIYNMIRNYCKDLGDQGKDDIFGYGFPDFTGIKISDIDKHSPEIQEVNFDNDKWEKSKKIQIKATDNIKIYGWNITNSNTAPTEWTKIDGNSNNIDVSGDVNKNGTFYVWVSDSAGNIAYRTIEINKVDTTGPKLQYAIDSSKQATEKYVTITASAKDDESGLHDMPYSWDGQSWGNNNNIYKVTQNGTYKLYVRDKLGNTTERSITIKNFPEEGKADIDNGTIIKSIFVSSDWNGNRNNRVTITINEDVSVEKWRVTESDEVPSDFQNNSSANNTDNSKSNENTLPSNDSLSGYANLTITVSLNAGTKYYFWVKDSDGDIVSQSFTIRK
;
A
#
# COMPACT_ATOMS: atom_id res chain seq x y z
N MET A 1 11.62 13.44 51.21
CA MET A 1 12.37 13.64 49.93
C MET A 1 13.38 12.53 49.69
N ASP A 2 13.99 11.98 50.73
CA ASP A 2 15.05 10.97 50.56
C ASP A 2 14.56 9.65 49.94
N LYS A 3 13.40 9.15 50.32
CA LYS A 3 12.85 7.91 49.72
C LYS A 3 12.51 8.02 48.23
N ILE A 4 12.22 9.22 47.70
CA ILE A 4 11.94 9.44 46.28
C ILE A 4 13.24 9.51 45.48
N ASN A 5 14.28 10.02 46.07
CA ASN A 5 15.62 10.06 45.47
C ASN A 5 16.24 8.65 45.39
N ASP A 6 16.05 7.83 46.40
CA ASP A 6 16.52 6.44 46.38
C ASP A 6 15.79 5.58 45.33
N TYR A 7 14.48 5.77 45.17
CA TYR A 7 13.71 5.06 44.13
C TYR A 7 14.11 5.49 42.71
N LYS A 8 14.38 6.77 42.50
CA LYS A 8 14.89 7.27 41.20
C LYS A 8 16.30 6.75 40.90
N LYS A 9 17.15 6.63 41.90
CA LYS A 9 18.51 6.13 41.75
C LYS A 9 18.52 4.61 41.48
N GLU A 10 17.65 3.87 42.14
CA GLU A 10 17.48 2.42 41.86
C GLU A 10 16.88 2.13 40.48
N SER A 11 15.89 2.92 40.04
CA SER A 11 15.31 2.85 38.72
C SER A 11 16.30 3.19 37.61
N LEU A 12 17.13 4.23 37.83
CA LEU A 12 18.20 4.64 36.91
C LEU A 12 19.28 3.56 36.81
N ASN A 13 19.66 2.95 37.95
CA ASN A 13 20.66 1.87 37.97
C ASN A 13 20.13 0.61 37.25
N LYS A 14 18.83 0.25 37.40
CA LYS A 14 18.19 -0.85 36.67
C LYS A 14 18.13 -0.55 35.17
N PHE A 15 17.79 0.68 34.79
CA PHE A 15 17.80 1.10 33.39
C PHE A 15 19.22 1.05 32.79
N LEU A 16 20.22 1.53 33.46
CA LEU A 16 21.62 1.48 33.04
C LEU A 16 22.11 0.02 32.93
N LEU A 17 21.71 -0.85 33.86
CA LEU A 17 22.07 -2.27 33.82
C LEU A 17 21.42 -2.98 32.61
N ILE A 18 20.13 -2.73 32.34
CA ILE A 18 19.43 -3.28 31.18
C ILE A 18 20.08 -2.77 29.88
N THR A 19 20.38 -1.49 29.80
CA THR A 19 21.07 -0.91 28.63
C THR A 19 22.45 -1.53 28.42
N ALA A 20 23.20 -1.75 29.50
CA ALA A 20 24.50 -2.42 29.42
C ALA A 20 24.38 -3.88 28.95
N ILE A 21 23.37 -4.62 29.45
CA ILE A 21 23.10 -6.00 29.01
C ILE A 21 22.74 -6.01 27.53
N VAL A 22 21.86 -5.12 27.07
CA VAL A 22 21.49 -5.02 25.64
C VAL A 22 22.71 -4.70 24.77
N LEU A 23 23.58 -3.78 25.21
CA LEU A 23 24.80 -3.47 24.46
C LEU A 23 25.77 -4.66 24.42
N VAL A 24 25.87 -5.44 25.50
CA VAL A 24 26.67 -6.66 25.52
C VAL A 24 26.09 -7.73 24.56
N ILE A 25 24.75 -7.90 24.55
CA ILE A 25 24.10 -8.80 23.62
C ILE A 25 24.36 -8.37 22.17
N ILE A 26 24.22 -7.09 21.87
CA ILE A 26 24.51 -6.54 20.54
C ILE A 26 25.98 -6.79 20.16
N ALA A 27 26.91 -6.54 21.07
CA ALA A 27 28.33 -6.80 20.84
C ALA A 27 28.62 -8.30 20.60
N VAL A 28 27.96 -9.20 21.34
CA VAL A 28 28.08 -10.64 21.15
C VAL A 28 27.51 -11.05 19.79
N VAL A 29 26.35 -10.52 19.41
CA VAL A 29 25.73 -10.79 18.09
C VAL A 29 26.63 -10.28 16.96
N ILE A 30 27.18 -9.08 17.07
CA ILE A 30 28.14 -8.54 16.10
C ILE A 30 29.40 -9.39 16.05
N THR A 31 29.90 -9.86 17.19
CA THR A 31 31.09 -10.73 17.24
C THR A 31 30.80 -12.10 16.62
N ILE A 32 29.61 -12.67 16.85
CA ILE A 32 29.18 -13.91 16.21
C ILE A 32 29.05 -13.72 14.70
N LEU A 33 28.40 -12.63 14.26
CA LEU A 33 28.30 -12.30 12.84
C LEU A 33 29.70 -12.08 12.23
N TYR A 34 30.60 -11.39 12.91
CA TYR A 34 31.99 -11.22 12.45
C TYR A 34 32.74 -12.55 12.36
N ILE A 35 32.55 -13.45 13.34
CA ILE A 35 33.17 -14.77 13.32
C ILE A 35 32.57 -15.64 12.19
N VAL A 36 31.25 -15.58 11.97
CA VAL A 36 30.57 -16.28 10.87
C VAL A 36 31.07 -15.75 9.53
N VAL A 37 31.11 -14.42 9.36
CA VAL A 37 31.63 -13.81 8.12
C VAL A 37 33.10 -14.18 7.90
N LYS A 38 33.94 -14.08 8.94
CA LYS A 38 35.36 -14.41 8.85
C LYS A 38 35.63 -15.90 8.59
N ASN A 39 34.86 -16.80 9.22
CA ASN A 39 34.96 -18.22 8.96
C ASN A 39 34.50 -18.58 7.54
N ASN A 40 33.56 -17.83 6.98
CA ASN A 40 33.13 -17.98 5.58
C ASN A 40 34.17 -17.39 4.61
N GLU A 41 34.88 -16.32 4.97
CA GLU A 41 36.04 -15.84 4.18
C GLU A 41 37.18 -16.86 4.12
N ASP A 42 37.45 -17.56 5.22
CA ASP A 42 38.48 -18.61 5.28
C ASP A 42 38.11 -19.91 4.54
N THR A 43 36.78 -20.13 4.29
CA THR A 43 36.29 -21.32 3.53
C THR A 43 36.10 -21.03 2.05
N GLY A 44 36.34 -19.80 1.58
CA GLY A 44 36.18 -19.43 0.16
C GLY A 44 34.75 -19.43 -0.34
N ALA A 45 33.76 -19.55 0.56
CA ALA A 45 32.35 -19.48 0.23
C ALA A 45 31.86 -18.05 0.49
N ASP A 46 31.97 -17.18 -0.50
CA ASP A 46 31.38 -15.86 -0.48
C ASP A 46 29.88 -15.95 -0.79
N TYR A 47 29.06 -15.98 0.27
CA TYR A 47 27.59 -15.93 0.15
C TYR A 47 27.04 -14.50 0.01
N SER A 48 27.89 -13.49 0.00
CA SER A 48 27.45 -12.09 -0.12
C SER A 48 27.34 -11.59 -1.55
N ASP A 49 27.99 -12.25 -2.50
CA ASP A 49 27.74 -12.06 -3.93
C ASP A 49 26.66 -13.06 -4.38
N THR A 50 25.54 -12.96 -3.66
CA THR A 50 24.21 -13.18 -4.20
C THR A 50 24.24 -13.64 -5.65
N ILE A 51 23.91 -14.85 -5.90
CA ILE A 51 23.04 -15.28 -6.99
C ILE A 51 22.97 -14.37 -8.26
N VAL A 52 23.52 -13.19 -8.26
CA VAL A 52 23.57 -12.22 -9.35
C VAL A 52 24.98 -12.14 -9.90
N GLY A 53 25.26 -12.94 -10.92
CA GLY A 53 26.37 -12.69 -11.85
C GLY A 53 27.65 -13.46 -11.66
N LYS A 54 27.65 -14.55 -10.89
CA LYS A 54 28.73 -15.55 -10.94
C LYS A 54 28.14 -16.94 -10.79
N ASN A 55 28.11 -17.61 -11.68
CA ASN A 55 28.29 -18.86 -12.35
C ASN A 55 28.36 -20.09 -11.49
N TYR A 56 27.24 -20.85 -11.30
CA TYR A 56 27.26 -22.09 -10.56
C TYR A 56 26.38 -23.17 -11.15
N PHE A 57 26.95 -24.33 -11.30
CA PHE A 57 26.29 -25.44 -11.93
C PHE A 57 26.60 -26.77 -11.30
N THR A 58 25.63 -27.58 -11.09
CA THR A 58 25.86 -28.91 -10.56
C THR A 58 24.86 -29.87 -11.11
N ALA A 59 25.29 -31.02 -11.51
CA ALA A 59 24.51 -32.15 -11.88
C ALA A 59 24.78 -33.37 -10.99
N ILE A 60 23.77 -34.05 -10.55
CA ILE A 60 23.90 -35.34 -9.86
C ILE A 60 23.58 -36.45 -10.82
N TYR A 61 24.34 -37.55 -10.74
CA TYR A 61 24.29 -38.60 -11.69
C TYR A 61 24.28 -39.98 -11.04
N ILE A 62 23.44 -40.85 -11.56
CA ILE A 62 23.55 -42.28 -11.39
C ILE A 62 24.10 -42.86 -12.70
N ASP A 63 25.36 -43.28 -12.69
CA ASP A 63 25.97 -43.93 -13.84
C ASP A 63 25.57 -45.39 -13.88
N LEU A 64 24.56 -45.69 -14.69
CA LEU A 64 24.13 -47.06 -14.97
C LEU A 64 24.25 -47.43 -16.44
N SER A 65 25.24 -46.88 -17.14
CA SER A 65 25.57 -47.42 -18.45
C SER A 65 25.95 -48.90 -18.34
N THR A 66 25.14 -49.75 -18.84
CA THR A 66 25.35 -51.22 -19.00
C THR A 66 26.36 -51.79 -18.03
N LYS A 67 26.03 -51.90 -16.74
CA LYS A 67 26.88 -52.51 -15.74
C LYS A 67 26.61 -54.01 -15.73
N SER A 68 27.57 -54.80 -16.22
CA SER A 68 27.52 -56.25 -16.07
C SER A 68 28.04 -56.61 -14.69
N VAL A 69 27.18 -57.05 -13.81
CA VAL A 69 27.54 -57.48 -12.44
C VAL A 69 27.37 -58.98 -12.35
N LYS A 70 28.38 -59.67 -11.80
CA LYS A 70 28.22 -61.09 -11.49
C LYS A 70 27.15 -61.27 -10.42
N ARG A 71 26.30 -62.29 -10.54
CA ARG A 71 25.21 -62.57 -9.62
C ARG A 71 25.66 -62.60 -8.15
N ASP A 72 26.88 -63.00 -7.88
CA ASP A 72 27.44 -63.10 -6.53
C ASP A 72 27.80 -61.75 -5.90
N ASN A 73 27.73 -60.64 -6.65
CA ASN A 73 28.08 -59.31 -6.16
C ASN A 73 26.90 -58.30 -6.38
N ILE A 74 25.76 -58.79 -6.80
CA ILE A 74 24.60 -57.90 -7.12
C ILE A 74 24.03 -57.26 -5.87
N ASP A 75 24.07 -58.01 -4.76
CA ASP A 75 23.64 -57.50 -3.44
C ASP A 75 24.40 -56.24 -3.02
N THR A 76 25.73 -56.25 -3.20
CA THR A 76 26.57 -55.08 -2.93
C THR A 76 26.26 -53.93 -3.87
N THR A 77 25.98 -54.24 -5.14
CA THR A 77 25.61 -53.23 -6.13
C THR A 77 24.26 -52.58 -5.80
N LEU A 78 23.28 -53.41 -5.37
CA LEU A 78 21.94 -52.89 -4.97
C LEU A 78 22.04 -52.00 -3.72
N GLN A 79 22.92 -52.35 -2.80
CA GLN A 79 23.16 -51.52 -1.60
C GLN A 79 23.89 -50.23 -1.90
N GLU A 80 25.01 -50.31 -2.65
CA GLU A 80 25.88 -49.16 -2.92
C GLU A 80 25.28 -48.18 -3.91
N GLU A 81 24.57 -48.66 -4.92
CA GLU A 81 24.09 -47.86 -6.03
C GLU A 81 22.59 -47.46 -5.89
N PHE A 82 21.80 -48.28 -5.17
CA PHE A 82 20.35 -48.03 -5.03
C PHE A 82 19.92 -47.86 -3.57
N GLY A 83 20.82 -47.93 -2.60
CA GLY A 83 20.51 -47.75 -1.18
C GLY A 83 19.58 -48.80 -0.57
N ILE A 84 19.49 -49.98 -1.21
CA ILE A 84 18.60 -51.06 -0.80
C ILE A 84 19.21 -51.79 0.40
N GLY A 85 18.45 -52.00 1.47
CA GLY A 85 18.92 -52.68 2.67
C GLY A 85 19.22 -54.17 2.43
N ASP A 86 20.18 -54.76 3.21
CA ASP A 86 20.67 -56.14 3.10
C ASP A 86 19.56 -57.20 2.96
N ASN A 87 18.47 -57.08 3.74
CA ASN A 87 17.40 -58.05 3.72
C ASN A 87 16.52 -57.96 2.46
N GLU A 88 16.36 -56.79 1.92
CA GLU A 88 15.59 -56.52 0.71
C GLU A 88 16.40 -56.90 -0.53
N ALA A 89 17.68 -56.55 -0.59
CA ALA A 89 18.61 -56.96 -1.65
C ALA A 89 18.66 -58.51 -1.76
N ASN A 90 18.76 -59.21 -0.63
CA ASN A 90 18.75 -60.69 -0.60
C ASN A 90 17.39 -61.27 -1.06
N SER A 91 16.26 -60.58 -0.76
CA SER A 91 14.94 -61.00 -1.24
C SER A 91 14.80 -60.85 -2.74
N LEU A 92 15.25 -59.74 -3.31
CA LEU A 92 15.20 -59.43 -4.76
C LEU A 92 16.08 -60.39 -5.59
N LEU A 93 17.12 -60.96 -5.00
CA LEU A 93 18.02 -61.91 -5.67
C LEU A 93 17.45 -63.34 -5.82
N ASN A 94 16.31 -63.63 -5.16
CA ASN A 94 15.72 -64.97 -5.19
C ASN A 94 15.05 -65.31 -6.54
N SER A 95 14.62 -64.32 -7.32
CA SER A 95 14.10 -64.58 -8.66
C SER A 95 14.42 -63.44 -9.65
N THR A 96 14.53 -63.78 -10.92
CA THR A 96 14.65 -62.79 -12.00
C THR A 96 13.37 -61.96 -12.13
N GLU A 97 12.22 -62.57 -11.79
CA GLU A 97 10.92 -61.91 -11.81
C GLU A 97 10.83 -60.84 -10.72
N ASP A 98 11.37 -61.05 -9.52
CA ASP A 98 11.41 -60.08 -8.45
C ASP A 98 12.29 -58.87 -8.83
N LEU A 99 13.42 -59.09 -9.47
CA LEU A 99 14.28 -58.03 -9.99
C LEU A 99 13.59 -57.21 -11.08
N HIS A 100 12.91 -57.85 -12.04
CA HIS A 100 12.17 -57.17 -13.09
C HIS A 100 11.00 -56.34 -12.50
N ASN A 101 10.29 -56.88 -11.50
CA ASN A 101 9.19 -56.17 -10.85
C ASN A 101 9.69 -54.99 -10.04
N PHE A 102 10.83 -55.12 -9.35
CA PHE A 102 11.42 -54.02 -8.58
C PHE A 102 11.80 -52.83 -9.49
N PHE A 103 12.38 -53.12 -10.67
CA PHE A 103 12.77 -52.09 -11.62
C PHE A 103 11.66 -51.75 -12.67
N ALA A 104 10.46 -52.34 -12.58
CA ALA A 104 9.41 -52.18 -13.57
C ALA A 104 9.00 -50.72 -13.78
N ASN A 105 9.01 -49.91 -12.70
CA ASN A 105 8.66 -48.48 -12.70
C ASN A 105 9.91 -47.59 -12.61
N SER A 106 11.11 -48.09 -12.92
CA SER A 106 12.35 -47.34 -12.91
C SER A 106 12.89 -47.10 -14.33
N THR A 107 13.89 -46.21 -14.44
CA THR A 107 14.61 -45.97 -15.70
C THR A 107 15.57 -47.11 -16.08
N ILE A 108 15.59 -48.22 -15.32
CA ILE A 108 16.58 -49.27 -15.45
C ILE A 108 15.97 -50.50 -16.09
N ASP A 109 16.58 -50.95 -17.18
CA ASP A 109 16.34 -52.23 -17.79
C ASP A 109 17.21 -53.29 -17.15
N VAL A 110 16.61 -54.40 -16.78
CA VAL A 110 17.28 -55.55 -16.21
C VAL A 110 17.33 -56.67 -17.23
N ASN A 111 18.54 -57.10 -17.59
CA ASN A 111 18.72 -58.27 -18.43
C ASN A 111 19.55 -59.31 -17.68
N VAL A 112 19.05 -60.52 -17.58
CA VAL A 112 19.72 -61.63 -16.85
C VAL A 112 20.17 -62.68 -17.82
N GLU A 113 21.47 -62.78 -18.06
CA GLU A 113 22.10 -63.77 -18.91
C GLU A 113 23.24 -64.49 -18.21
N ASN A 114 23.27 -65.84 -18.30
CA ASN A 114 24.42 -66.70 -17.96
C ASN A 114 25.11 -66.32 -16.62
N ASN A 115 24.39 -66.17 -15.53
CA ASN A 115 24.97 -65.88 -14.22
C ASN A 115 25.47 -64.41 -14.06
N SER A 116 25.10 -63.53 -14.97
CA SER A 116 25.27 -62.05 -14.82
C SER A 116 23.96 -61.33 -14.95
N ILE A 117 23.82 -60.27 -14.22
CA ILE A 117 22.70 -59.32 -14.32
C ILE A 117 23.25 -58.05 -14.96
N GLN A 118 22.63 -57.63 -16.05
CA GLN A 118 22.94 -56.37 -16.70
C GLN A 118 21.87 -55.38 -16.33
N LEU A 119 22.28 -54.29 -15.69
CA LEU A 119 21.46 -53.12 -15.41
C LEU A 119 21.85 -52.04 -16.43
N GLN A 120 20.88 -51.56 -17.17
CA GLN A 120 21.11 -50.55 -18.19
C GLN A 120 20.10 -49.42 -17.97
N ASP A 121 20.55 -48.18 -18.01
CA ASP A 121 19.66 -47.05 -18.04
C ASP A 121 18.86 -47.01 -19.35
N LYS A 122 17.52 -46.98 -19.27
CA LYS A 122 16.63 -46.88 -20.44
C LYS A 122 16.92 -45.64 -21.27
N TYR A 123 17.30 -44.58 -20.60
CA TYR A 123 17.50 -43.27 -21.20
C TYR A 123 18.96 -42.87 -21.06
N GLN A 124 19.77 -43.20 -22.07
CA GLN A 124 21.18 -42.83 -22.07
C GLN A 124 21.36 -41.32 -22.15
N THR A 125 21.89 -40.71 -21.07
CA THR A 125 22.12 -39.27 -21.07
C THR A 125 23.24 -38.87 -22.03
N LYS A 126 22.98 -37.84 -22.82
CA LYS A 126 23.92 -37.20 -23.72
C LYS A 126 24.13 -35.73 -23.37
N THR A 127 23.72 -35.34 -22.21
CA THR A 127 23.69 -33.95 -21.76
C THR A 127 24.49 -33.77 -20.49
N ILE A 128 25.30 -32.74 -20.43
CA ILE A 128 26.02 -32.26 -19.25
C ILE A 128 25.58 -30.82 -18.96
N PHE A 129 25.40 -30.55 -17.70
CA PHE A 129 25.28 -29.17 -17.21
C PHE A 129 26.58 -28.72 -16.59
N LEU A 130 27.03 -27.52 -16.88
CA LEU A 130 28.23 -26.92 -16.34
C LEU A 130 27.94 -25.59 -15.62
N GLU A 131 28.58 -25.48 -14.48
CA GLU A 131 28.76 -24.22 -13.81
C GLU A 131 30.19 -23.72 -14.07
N ALA A 132 30.30 -22.69 -14.88
CA ALA A 132 31.58 -22.12 -15.26
C ALA A 132 31.39 -20.66 -15.78
N ASP A 133 32.46 -19.87 -15.73
CA ASP A 133 32.46 -18.54 -16.31
C ASP A 133 32.44 -18.57 -17.84
N GLU A 134 33.12 -19.57 -18.40
CA GLU A 134 33.16 -19.88 -19.83
C GLU A 134 33.24 -21.38 -20.05
N VAL A 135 32.79 -21.84 -21.20
CA VAL A 135 32.90 -23.26 -21.57
C VAL A 135 34.19 -23.48 -22.39
N LYS A 136 35.04 -24.40 -21.89
CA LYS A 136 36.21 -24.89 -22.58
C LYS A 136 36.00 -26.38 -22.87
N ASP A 137 35.37 -26.70 -24.00
CA ASP A 137 35.02 -28.07 -24.37
C ASP A 137 35.96 -28.59 -25.48
N ASP A 138 36.81 -29.52 -25.09
CA ASP A 138 37.70 -30.26 -26.02
C ASP A 138 37.08 -31.59 -26.50
N PHE A 139 35.88 -31.94 -26.03
CA PHE A 139 35.19 -33.21 -26.36
C PHE A 139 34.20 -33.08 -27.51
N GLY A 140 33.99 -31.86 -28.04
CA GLY A 140 33.16 -31.58 -29.21
C GLY A 140 31.68 -31.78 -28.94
N ALA A 141 31.12 -30.98 -28.07
CA ALA A 141 29.70 -30.89 -27.89
C ALA A 141 28.99 -30.53 -29.21
N ILE A 142 27.91 -31.21 -29.51
CA ILE A 142 27.11 -30.94 -30.70
C ILE A 142 26.27 -29.68 -30.51
N SER A 143 25.97 -29.30 -29.25
CA SER A 143 25.40 -28.00 -28.88
C SER A 143 25.91 -27.56 -27.50
N SER A 144 26.10 -26.26 -27.37
CA SER A 144 26.37 -25.60 -26.11
C SER A 144 25.39 -24.42 -25.99
N GLU A 145 24.55 -24.44 -25.00
CA GLU A 145 23.53 -23.44 -24.75
C GLU A 145 23.77 -22.81 -23.38
N LYS A 146 23.75 -21.50 -23.28
CA LYS A 146 23.79 -20.79 -22.02
C LYS A 146 22.35 -20.63 -21.52
N LEU A 147 21.99 -21.31 -20.42
CA LEU A 147 20.64 -21.25 -19.85
C LEU A 147 20.39 -19.99 -19.04
N MET A 148 21.40 -19.59 -18.27
CA MET A 148 21.42 -18.32 -17.53
C MET A 148 22.88 -17.92 -17.28
N ASP A 149 23.13 -16.79 -16.64
CA ASP A 149 24.50 -16.40 -16.35
C ASP A 149 25.21 -17.50 -15.57
N GLY A 150 26.22 -18.05 -16.23
CA GLY A 150 27.08 -19.09 -15.72
C GLY A 150 26.57 -20.52 -15.80
N ILE A 151 25.40 -20.69 -16.35
CA ILE A 151 24.80 -22.01 -16.50
C ILE A 151 24.77 -22.41 -17.97
N PHE A 152 25.46 -23.50 -18.26
CA PHE A 152 25.54 -24.01 -19.61
C PHE A 152 24.99 -25.43 -19.68
N ILE A 153 24.30 -25.75 -20.76
CA ILE A 153 23.93 -27.10 -21.14
C ILE A 153 24.74 -27.52 -22.37
N LEU A 154 25.40 -28.63 -22.28
CA LEU A 154 26.17 -29.19 -23.36
C LEU A 154 25.56 -30.53 -23.77
N LYS A 155 25.36 -30.72 -25.07
CA LYS A 155 24.87 -31.99 -25.64
C LYS A 155 25.98 -32.63 -26.48
N TYR A 156 26.06 -33.94 -26.39
CA TYR A 156 27.03 -34.76 -27.13
C TYR A 156 26.31 -35.76 -28.01
N ASP A 157 27.03 -36.31 -28.99
CA ASP A 157 26.49 -37.31 -29.94
C ASP A 157 26.38 -38.72 -29.33
N THR A 158 27.24 -39.01 -28.35
CA THR A 158 27.29 -40.33 -27.71
C THR A 158 27.44 -40.21 -26.19
N GLU A 159 26.84 -41.14 -25.48
CA GLU A 159 27.00 -41.26 -24.03
C GLU A 159 28.47 -41.38 -23.60
N LYS A 160 29.25 -42.20 -24.32
CA LYS A 160 30.69 -42.37 -24.04
C LYS A 160 31.43 -41.03 -24.07
N ARG A 161 31.11 -40.17 -25.01
CA ARG A 161 31.71 -38.82 -25.10
C ARG A 161 31.23 -37.92 -23.98
N THR A 162 29.95 -37.98 -23.68
CA THR A 162 29.33 -37.25 -22.56
C THR A 162 30.02 -37.58 -21.23
N ARG A 163 30.25 -38.87 -20.99
CA ARG A 163 30.96 -39.34 -19.77
C ARG A 163 32.42 -38.88 -19.71
N ALA A 164 33.12 -39.00 -20.82
CA ALA A 164 34.50 -38.53 -20.88
C ALA A 164 34.59 -37.01 -20.62
N ALA A 165 33.67 -36.23 -21.18
CA ALA A 165 33.59 -34.81 -20.94
C ALA A 165 33.20 -34.52 -19.48
N TYR A 166 32.24 -35.23 -18.93
CA TYR A 166 31.82 -35.08 -17.53
C TYR A 166 32.98 -35.35 -16.56
N GLU A 167 33.72 -36.50 -16.73
CA GLU A 167 34.87 -36.83 -15.87
C GLU A 167 35.98 -35.78 -15.98
N PHE A 168 36.15 -35.17 -17.14
CA PHE A 168 37.06 -34.04 -17.32
C PHE A 168 36.56 -32.80 -16.57
N PHE A 169 35.32 -32.35 -16.84
CA PHE A 169 34.81 -31.11 -16.28
C PHE A 169 34.78 -31.12 -14.74
N ARG A 170 34.44 -32.22 -14.11
CA ARG A 170 34.42 -32.33 -12.64
C ARG A 170 35.80 -32.17 -11.98
N THR A 171 36.88 -32.23 -12.73
CA THR A 171 38.24 -32.08 -12.23
C THR A 171 38.87 -30.73 -12.59
N GLU A 172 38.23 -29.97 -13.43
CA GLU A 172 38.74 -28.70 -13.91
C GLU A 172 38.47 -27.55 -12.92
N THR A 173 39.49 -26.73 -12.66
CA THR A 173 39.45 -25.64 -11.69
C THR A 173 38.57 -24.47 -12.11
N TRP A 174 38.28 -24.35 -13.40
CA TRP A 174 37.36 -23.32 -13.95
C TRP A 174 35.91 -23.77 -13.95
N VAL A 175 35.65 -25.05 -13.68
CA VAL A 175 34.29 -25.60 -13.51
C VAL A 175 33.99 -25.67 -12.02
N LYS A 176 32.99 -24.98 -11.59
CA LYS A 176 32.57 -25.07 -10.19
C LYS A 176 31.79 -26.35 -9.94
N LYS A 177 30.96 -26.75 -10.89
CA LYS A 177 30.24 -28.02 -10.88
C LYS A 177 29.95 -28.51 -12.28
N ALA A 178 29.94 -29.83 -12.44
CA ALA A 178 29.52 -30.52 -13.65
C ALA A 178 28.52 -31.61 -13.28
N VAL A 179 27.45 -31.75 -14.04
CA VAL A 179 26.38 -32.69 -13.73
C VAL A 179 25.84 -33.29 -15.01
N LEU A 180 25.52 -34.56 -14.99
CA LEU A 180 24.84 -35.22 -16.09
C LEU A 180 23.33 -35.00 -16.01
N ASP A 181 22.67 -34.87 -17.14
CA ASP A 181 21.21 -34.84 -17.19
C ASP A 181 20.64 -36.14 -16.62
N GLN A 182 19.68 -35.98 -15.73
CA GLN A 182 19.04 -37.11 -15.06
C GLN A 182 17.66 -37.31 -15.63
N VAL A 183 17.35 -38.56 -16.01
CA VAL A 183 15.95 -38.96 -16.28
C VAL A 183 15.37 -39.52 -15.00
N SER A 184 14.21 -39.05 -14.65
CA SER A 184 13.48 -39.49 -13.47
C SER A 184 12.11 -40.03 -13.83
N VAL A 185 11.67 -41.07 -13.15
CA VAL A 185 10.28 -41.54 -13.19
C VAL A 185 9.53 -40.79 -12.13
N ILE A 186 8.42 -40.16 -12.50
CA ILE A 186 7.55 -39.49 -11.58
C ILE A 186 6.53 -40.50 -11.06
N GLU A 187 6.54 -40.72 -9.76
CA GLU A 187 5.53 -41.54 -9.11
C GLU A 187 4.20 -40.79 -9.12
N THR A 188 3.20 -41.39 -9.73
CA THR A 188 1.82 -40.87 -9.64
C THR A 188 1.32 -41.06 -8.22
N ILE A 189 0.79 -40.01 -7.64
CA ILE A 189 0.10 -40.10 -6.35
C ILE A 189 -1.28 -40.67 -6.66
N ASN A 190 -1.37 -41.99 -6.69
CA ASN A 190 -2.61 -42.71 -6.95
C ASN A 190 -3.50 -42.65 -5.72
N ASP A 191 -4.31 -41.59 -5.57
CA ASP A 191 -5.53 -41.71 -4.79
C ASP A 191 -6.72 -41.82 -5.75
N GLU A 192 -7.11 -43.05 -6.08
CA GLU A 192 -8.23 -43.36 -6.95
C GLU A 192 -9.58 -43.13 -6.29
N SER A 193 -9.73 -42.11 -5.45
CA SER A 193 -11.03 -41.76 -4.88
C SER A 193 -11.90 -40.98 -5.87
N GLN A 194 -12.13 -41.57 -7.05
CA GLN A 194 -13.14 -41.09 -7.99
C GLN A 194 -14.54 -41.35 -7.46
N THR A 195 -15.27 -40.31 -7.09
CA THR A 195 -16.70 -40.40 -6.78
C THR A 195 -17.51 -40.02 -8.01
N ILE A 196 -18.18 -41.01 -8.63
CA ILE A 196 -19.00 -40.77 -9.81
C ILE A 196 -20.46 -40.55 -9.36
N TYR A 197 -20.97 -39.35 -9.57
CA TYR A 197 -22.38 -39.01 -9.39
C TYR A 197 -23.13 -39.20 -10.67
N LYS A 198 -24.13 -40.12 -10.69
CA LYS A 198 -25.01 -40.30 -11.88
C LYS A 198 -26.09 -39.21 -11.92
N ASP A 199 -26.41 -38.75 -13.10
CA ASP A 199 -27.32 -37.62 -13.44
C ASP A 199 -28.72 -37.66 -12.78
N ASN A 200 -29.13 -38.79 -12.19
CA ASN A 200 -30.42 -38.95 -11.55
C ASN A 200 -30.54 -38.34 -10.14
N GLU A 201 -29.44 -37.87 -9.58
CA GLU A 201 -29.40 -37.13 -8.31
C GLU A 201 -29.06 -35.64 -8.55
N LYS A 202 -29.75 -35.01 -9.51
CA LYS A 202 -29.77 -33.55 -9.61
C LYS A 202 -30.43 -32.94 -8.36
N ASN A 203 -29.75 -33.03 -7.25
CA ASN A 203 -29.98 -32.08 -6.18
C ASN A 203 -29.49 -30.72 -6.67
N ASN A 204 -30.44 -29.79 -6.79
CA ASN A 204 -30.21 -28.37 -7.17
C ASN A 204 -29.26 -27.60 -6.24
N ASN A 205 -28.36 -28.27 -5.50
CA ASN A 205 -27.42 -27.76 -4.52
C ASN A 205 -25.96 -28.18 -4.79
N VAL A 206 -25.65 -28.75 -5.97
CA VAL A 206 -24.23 -28.81 -6.35
C VAL A 206 -23.84 -27.37 -6.67
N ASN A 207 -23.12 -26.73 -5.77
CA ASN A 207 -22.49 -25.45 -6.06
C ASN A 207 -21.83 -25.57 -7.44
N GLU A 208 -21.99 -24.54 -8.26
CA GLU A 208 -21.40 -24.52 -9.60
C GLU A 208 -19.88 -24.65 -9.54
N ASN A 209 -19.25 -24.35 -8.40
CA ASN A 209 -17.81 -24.31 -8.16
C ASN A 209 -17.35 -25.47 -7.27
N SER A 210 -16.08 -25.85 -7.42
CA SER A 210 -15.38 -26.78 -6.52
C SER A 210 -15.41 -26.31 -5.07
N TYR A 211 -15.45 -27.25 -4.13
CA TYR A 211 -15.52 -26.94 -2.70
C TYR A 211 -14.37 -25.99 -2.25
N GLY A 212 -13.14 -26.24 -2.74
CA GLY A 212 -11.97 -25.45 -2.36
C GLY A 212 -12.11 -23.96 -2.66
N VAL A 213 -12.61 -23.61 -3.86
CA VAL A 213 -12.82 -22.21 -4.28
C VAL A 213 -13.74 -21.46 -3.31
N SER A 214 -14.87 -22.11 -2.96
CA SER A 214 -15.86 -21.51 -2.04
C SER A 214 -15.34 -21.47 -0.60
N ALA A 215 -14.70 -22.54 -0.11
CA ALA A 215 -14.20 -22.66 1.26
C ALA A 215 -13.06 -21.67 1.55
N MET A 216 -12.23 -21.37 0.56
CA MET A 216 -11.13 -20.43 0.67
C MET A 216 -11.54 -18.97 0.37
N GLY A 217 -12.80 -18.73 0.01
CA GLY A 217 -13.34 -17.38 -0.22
C GLY A 217 -12.84 -16.69 -1.49
N LEU A 218 -12.39 -17.46 -2.50
CA LEU A 218 -11.84 -16.92 -3.75
C LEU A 218 -12.86 -16.10 -4.54
N GLU A 219 -14.15 -16.47 -4.48
CA GLU A 219 -15.21 -15.69 -5.12
C GLU A 219 -15.38 -14.30 -4.50
N ASN A 220 -15.25 -14.20 -3.16
CA ASN A 220 -15.26 -12.91 -2.48
C ASN A 220 -14.06 -12.06 -2.89
N TYR A 221 -12.89 -12.68 -2.99
CA TYR A 221 -11.68 -12.00 -3.44
C TYR A 221 -11.83 -11.46 -4.88
N LYS A 222 -12.30 -12.29 -5.82
CA LYS A 222 -12.60 -11.87 -7.20
C LYS A 222 -13.51 -10.65 -7.23
N LYS A 223 -14.56 -10.67 -6.42
CA LYS A 223 -15.52 -9.57 -6.34
C LYS A 223 -14.86 -8.28 -5.82
N ILE A 224 -14.05 -8.38 -4.77
CA ILE A 224 -13.35 -7.21 -4.20
C ILE A 224 -12.42 -6.59 -5.25
N VAL A 225 -11.66 -7.40 -5.97
CA VAL A 225 -10.76 -6.92 -7.03
C VAL A 225 -11.54 -6.24 -8.15
N SER A 226 -12.64 -6.87 -8.62
CA SER A 226 -13.47 -6.30 -9.70
C SER A 226 -14.17 -5.00 -9.32
N ASP A 227 -14.58 -4.86 -8.05
CA ASP A 227 -15.31 -3.69 -7.57
C ASP A 227 -14.40 -2.48 -7.27
N ASN A 228 -13.12 -2.71 -7.00
CA ASN A 228 -12.22 -1.68 -6.47
C ASN A 228 -10.99 -1.40 -7.34
N GLY A 229 -10.73 -2.18 -8.37
CA GLY A 229 -9.51 -2.06 -9.15
C GLY A 229 -9.72 -2.18 -10.65
N ASN A 230 -8.62 -2.02 -11.36
CA ASN A 230 -8.47 -2.39 -12.74
C ASN A 230 -7.49 -3.59 -12.71
N PRO A 231 -8.00 -4.84 -12.61
CA PRO A 231 -7.15 -5.97 -12.33
C PRO A 231 -6.08 -6.14 -13.42
N ALA A 232 -4.84 -6.36 -12.98
CA ALA A 232 -3.73 -6.59 -13.88
C ALA A 232 -3.83 -7.98 -14.52
N ASP A 233 -3.33 -8.12 -15.73
CA ASP A 233 -3.16 -9.43 -16.35
C ASP A 233 -2.06 -10.20 -15.63
N VAL A 234 -2.34 -11.44 -15.23
CA VAL A 234 -1.44 -12.33 -14.50
C VAL A 234 -1.29 -13.63 -15.28
N VAL A 235 -0.09 -14.18 -15.28
CA VAL A 235 0.22 -15.47 -15.91
C VAL A 235 0.60 -16.49 -14.83
N VAL A 236 -0.13 -17.59 -14.80
CA VAL A 236 0.18 -18.77 -13.98
C VAL A 236 0.86 -19.82 -14.86
N ALA A 237 2.11 -20.15 -14.58
CA ALA A 237 2.76 -21.30 -15.22
C ALA A 237 2.44 -22.57 -14.45
N THR A 238 2.02 -23.62 -15.13
CA THR A 238 1.96 -24.97 -14.57
C THR A 238 3.13 -25.79 -15.13
N ILE A 239 3.96 -26.33 -14.24
CA ILE A 239 5.09 -27.17 -14.63
C ILE A 239 4.76 -28.61 -14.26
N GLY A 240 4.44 -29.42 -15.29
CA GLY A 240 3.98 -30.78 -15.07
C GLY A 240 3.58 -31.50 -16.36
N TYR A 241 2.34 -31.95 -16.41
CA TYR A 241 1.81 -32.85 -17.43
C TYR A 241 1.26 -32.16 -18.67
N GLY A 242 0.97 -30.86 -18.62
CA GLY A 242 0.28 -30.15 -19.69
C GLY A 242 -1.22 -30.07 -19.50
N GLY A 243 -2.00 -30.26 -20.55
CA GLY A 243 -3.47 -30.27 -20.48
C GLY A 243 -4.17 -30.17 -21.83
N ASN A 244 -5.45 -30.47 -21.85
CA ASN A 244 -6.28 -30.38 -23.03
C ASN A 244 -6.80 -28.94 -23.26
N ILE A 245 -5.90 -28.08 -23.71
CA ILE A 245 -6.12 -26.65 -23.85
C ILE A 245 -7.07 -26.23 -24.96
N ASP A 246 -7.39 -27.10 -25.91
CA ASP A 246 -8.31 -26.85 -27.03
C ASP A 246 -9.77 -26.88 -26.63
N ASN A 247 -10.07 -27.25 -25.38
CA ASN A 247 -11.45 -27.25 -24.90
C ASN A 247 -11.94 -25.79 -24.73
N SER A 248 -13.13 -25.53 -25.26
CA SER A 248 -13.78 -24.21 -25.18
C SER A 248 -13.99 -23.69 -23.74
N TYR A 249 -13.89 -24.57 -22.75
CA TYR A 249 -13.87 -24.16 -21.33
C TYR A 249 -12.72 -23.20 -21.05
N PHE A 250 -11.57 -23.36 -21.71
CA PHE A 250 -10.40 -22.50 -21.53
C PHE A 250 -10.34 -21.32 -22.50
N ASP A 251 -11.38 -21.09 -23.32
CA ASP A 251 -11.38 -19.97 -24.27
C ASP A 251 -10.97 -18.66 -23.60
N GLY A 252 -9.94 -18.04 -24.15
CA GLY A 252 -9.39 -16.80 -23.65
C GLY A 252 -8.59 -16.90 -22.34
N ARG A 253 -8.37 -18.10 -21.77
CA ARG A 253 -7.66 -18.29 -20.49
C ARG A 253 -6.26 -18.89 -20.66
N ILE A 254 -5.91 -19.43 -21.82
CA ILE A 254 -4.58 -19.98 -22.10
C ILE A 254 -3.67 -18.88 -22.63
N SER A 255 -2.44 -18.84 -22.10
CA SER A 255 -1.35 -17.98 -22.59
C SER A 255 -0.79 -18.57 -23.90
N ASP A 256 -0.40 -17.74 -24.85
CA ASP A 256 0.26 -18.17 -26.08
C ASP A 256 1.70 -18.70 -25.86
N GLU A 257 2.22 -18.52 -24.65
CA GLU A 257 3.59 -18.89 -24.24
C GLU A 257 3.71 -20.31 -23.69
N TYR A 258 2.67 -21.17 -23.83
CA TYR A 258 2.75 -22.58 -23.43
C TYR A 258 3.79 -23.36 -24.25
N TYR A 259 4.41 -24.40 -23.66
CA TYR A 259 5.49 -25.15 -24.30
C TYR A 259 5.71 -26.56 -23.72
N ASN A 260 6.12 -27.49 -24.58
CA ASN A 260 6.54 -28.84 -24.20
C ASN A 260 8.06 -28.95 -24.28
N PHE A 261 8.70 -29.01 -23.12
CA PHE A 261 10.17 -29.10 -22.99
C PHE A 261 10.73 -30.54 -23.15
N ILE A 262 9.86 -31.53 -23.13
CA ILE A 262 10.26 -32.91 -23.41
C ILE A 262 10.42 -33.11 -24.93
N GLU A 263 9.43 -32.64 -25.69
CA GLU A 263 9.39 -32.85 -27.15
C GLU A 263 9.91 -31.66 -27.95
N ASP A 264 10.31 -30.60 -27.25
CA ASP A 264 10.73 -29.32 -27.88
C ASP A 264 9.69 -28.80 -28.87
N SER A 265 8.42 -28.71 -28.45
CA SER A 265 7.29 -28.41 -29.29
C SER A 265 6.25 -27.51 -28.61
N LYS A 266 5.22 -27.11 -29.38
CA LYS A 266 4.02 -26.45 -28.85
C LYS A 266 2.88 -27.42 -28.55
N ASP A 267 3.09 -28.74 -28.65
CA ASP A 267 2.08 -29.71 -28.26
C ASP A 267 2.15 -29.95 -26.74
N VAL A 268 1.15 -29.47 -26.04
CA VAL A 268 1.02 -29.60 -24.58
C VAL A 268 -0.14 -30.50 -24.18
N HIS A 269 -0.73 -31.21 -25.15
CA HIS A 269 -1.82 -32.14 -24.86
C HIS A 269 -1.32 -33.34 -24.05
N GLU A 270 -2.15 -33.80 -23.15
CA GLU A 270 -1.90 -34.97 -22.32
C GLU A 270 -2.93 -36.07 -22.60
N THR A 271 -2.57 -37.31 -22.30
CA THR A 271 -3.47 -38.47 -22.44
C THR A 271 -4.09 -38.88 -21.09
N ILE A 272 -3.58 -38.40 -19.97
CA ILE A 272 -3.93 -38.88 -18.62
C ILE A 272 -4.86 -37.96 -17.84
N ALA A 273 -5.22 -36.82 -18.35
CA ALA A 273 -6.14 -35.80 -17.80
C ALA A 273 -5.73 -35.20 -16.42
N GLN A 274 -4.54 -35.45 -15.92
CA GLN A 274 -4.09 -34.95 -14.61
C GLN A 274 -3.79 -33.45 -14.64
N GLY A 275 -3.03 -32.99 -15.62
CA GLY A 275 -2.75 -31.58 -15.80
C GLY A 275 -4.01 -30.79 -16.15
N SER A 276 -4.89 -31.35 -17.01
CA SER A 276 -6.19 -30.70 -17.34
C SER A 276 -6.99 -30.34 -16.10
N ARG A 277 -7.03 -31.20 -15.09
CA ARG A 277 -7.75 -30.95 -13.83
C ARG A 277 -7.10 -29.81 -13.03
N THR A 278 -5.77 -29.74 -12.99
CA THR A 278 -5.04 -28.62 -12.38
C THR A 278 -5.39 -27.31 -13.08
N LEU A 279 -5.41 -27.30 -14.44
CA LEU A 279 -5.81 -26.13 -15.21
C LEU A 279 -7.27 -25.72 -14.91
N GLU A 280 -8.18 -26.71 -14.72
CA GLU A 280 -9.58 -26.47 -14.35
C GLU A 280 -9.69 -25.77 -13.00
N VAL A 281 -8.95 -26.24 -11.97
CA VAL A 281 -8.91 -25.64 -10.64
C VAL A 281 -8.44 -24.18 -10.74
N ILE A 282 -7.33 -23.94 -11.43
CA ILE A 282 -6.76 -22.59 -11.58
C ILE A 282 -7.75 -21.68 -12.31
N LYS A 283 -8.41 -22.16 -13.37
CA LYS A 283 -9.40 -21.37 -14.07
C LYS A 283 -10.61 -21.03 -13.18
N GLU A 284 -11.09 -22.00 -12.43
CA GLU A 284 -12.23 -21.83 -11.52
C GLU A 284 -11.89 -20.86 -10.36
N GLY A 285 -10.71 -21.01 -9.75
CA GLY A 285 -10.22 -20.21 -8.62
C GLY A 285 -9.87 -18.77 -8.98
N THR A 286 -9.60 -18.47 -10.26
CA THR A 286 -9.08 -17.17 -10.69
C THR A 286 -10.00 -16.39 -11.62
N SER A 287 -9.77 -15.08 -11.78
CA SER A 287 -10.53 -14.20 -12.69
C SER A 287 -10.03 -14.30 -14.15
N ASP A 288 -10.80 -13.72 -15.08
CA ASP A 288 -10.50 -13.79 -16.54
C ASP A 288 -9.19 -13.08 -16.93
N ASN A 289 -8.66 -12.22 -16.07
CA ASN A 289 -7.35 -11.60 -16.24
C ASN A 289 -6.18 -12.56 -16.00
N VAL A 290 -6.44 -13.71 -15.40
CA VAL A 290 -5.40 -14.73 -15.19
C VAL A 290 -5.33 -15.64 -16.39
N LYS A 291 -4.15 -15.69 -17.03
CA LYS A 291 -3.83 -16.63 -18.09
C LYS A 291 -3.06 -17.81 -17.54
N ILE A 292 -3.32 -18.98 -18.05
CA ILE A 292 -2.66 -20.23 -17.66
C ILE A 292 -1.66 -20.60 -18.75
N MET A 293 -0.45 -20.92 -18.36
CA MET A 293 0.67 -21.27 -19.25
C MET A 293 1.15 -22.68 -18.93
N PRO A 294 0.60 -23.71 -19.58
CA PRO A 294 1.08 -25.08 -19.41
C PRO A 294 2.48 -25.26 -19.96
N LEU A 295 3.39 -25.80 -19.14
CA LEU A 295 4.76 -26.13 -19.47
C LEU A 295 4.98 -27.63 -19.21
N VAL A 296 5.01 -28.41 -20.28
CA VAL A 296 5.15 -29.87 -20.19
C VAL A 296 6.60 -30.23 -19.91
N VAL A 297 6.82 -30.95 -18.84
CA VAL A 297 8.11 -31.52 -18.44
C VAL A 297 8.00 -33.03 -18.13
N ILE A 298 6.80 -33.59 -18.19
CA ILE A 298 6.54 -35.01 -17.94
C ILE A 298 5.80 -35.55 -19.16
N ASN A 299 6.29 -36.68 -19.71
CA ASN A 299 5.62 -37.33 -20.82
C ASN A 299 4.53 -38.32 -20.35
N ASP A 300 3.79 -38.88 -21.31
CA ASP A 300 2.71 -39.85 -21.05
C ASP A 300 3.17 -41.14 -20.36
N GLU A 301 4.47 -41.41 -20.34
CA GLU A 301 5.08 -42.55 -19.65
C GLU A 301 5.59 -42.19 -18.24
N TYR A 302 5.26 -40.97 -17.75
CA TYR A 302 5.67 -40.41 -16.46
C TYR A 302 7.16 -40.14 -16.32
N TYR A 303 7.89 -39.93 -17.41
CA TYR A 303 9.31 -39.56 -17.38
C TYR A 303 9.51 -38.06 -17.52
N THR A 304 10.51 -37.57 -16.81
CA THR A 304 11.01 -36.20 -16.91
C THR A 304 12.52 -36.19 -17.01
N THR A 305 13.08 -35.05 -17.44
CA THR A 305 14.54 -34.82 -17.41
C THR A 305 14.86 -33.58 -16.62
N THR A 306 16.04 -33.56 -15.99
CA THR A 306 16.52 -32.33 -15.31
C THR A 306 16.58 -31.17 -16.30
N ALA A 307 16.95 -31.39 -17.55
CA ALA A 307 16.98 -30.37 -18.60
C ALA A 307 15.62 -29.75 -18.86
N ALA A 308 14.58 -30.58 -18.98
CA ALA A 308 13.20 -30.07 -19.19
C ALA A 308 12.73 -29.21 -18.02
N ILE A 309 12.94 -29.69 -16.79
CA ILE A 309 12.57 -28.97 -15.56
C ILE A 309 13.29 -27.62 -15.46
N LEU A 310 14.61 -27.61 -15.65
CA LEU A 310 15.42 -26.38 -15.58
C LEU A 310 14.93 -25.35 -16.59
N LYS A 311 14.76 -25.77 -17.86
CA LYS A 311 14.27 -24.88 -18.91
C LYS A 311 12.87 -24.34 -18.60
N ALA A 312 11.98 -25.20 -18.12
CA ALA A 312 10.62 -24.79 -17.76
C ALA A 312 10.60 -23.78 -16.61
N ILE A 313 11.37 -24.00 -15.53
CA ILE A 313 11.47 -23.06 -14.40
C ILE A 313 12.03 -21.71 -14.87
N LEU A 314 13.12 -21.71 -15.65
CA LEU A 314 13.73 -20.49 -16.17
C LEU A 314 12.75 -19.74 -17.09
N TYR A 315 12.08 -20.46 -17.99
CA TYR A 315 11.10 -19.89 -18.89
C TYR A 315 9.90 -19.31 -18.11
N ALA A 316 9.40 -20.04 -17.11
CA ALA A 316 8.33 -19.58 -16.26
C ALA A 316 8.75 -18.35 -15.43
N THR A 317 9.98 -18.30 -14.92
CA THR A 317 10.51 -17.15 -14.18
C THR A 317 10.51 -15.87 -15.02
N GLU A 318 10.76 -15.99 -16.34
CA GLU A 318 10.73 -14.84 -17.25
C GLU A 318 9.31 -14.43 -17.66
N LYS A 319 8.37 -15.38 -17.78
CA LYS A 319 7.09 -15.19 -18.45
C LYS A 319 5.86 -15.22 -17.53
N ALA A 320 6.00 -15.77 -16.33
CA ALA A 320 4.88 -15.96 -15.42
C ALA A 320 4.99 -15.12 -14.15
N ASP A 321 3.88 -14.89 -13.52
CA ASP A 321 3.78 -14.19 -12.25
C ASP A 321 3.78 -15.15 -11.04
N VAL A 322 3.42 -16.42 -11.27
CA VAL A 322 3.43 -17.50 -10.27
C VAL A 322 3.62 -18.85 -10.95
N ILE A 323 4.28 -19.78 -10.29
CA ILE A 323 4.56 -21.13 -10.78
C ILE A 323 3.85 -22.16 -9.91
N CYS A 324 3.05 -23.01 -10.55
CA CYS A 324 2.47 -24.22 -9.98
C CYS A 324 3.35 -25.40 -10.36
N TYR A 325 4.09 -25.95 -9.40
CA TYR A 325 4.93 -27.12 -9.60
C TYR A 325 4.16 -28.39 -9.17
N GLU A 326 3.83 -29.28 -10.11
CA GLU A 326 2.76 -30.28 -9.97
C GLU A 326 3.23 -31.66 -9.48
N PHE A 327 4.51 -31.87 -9.22
CA PHE A 327 5.02 -33.19 -8.86
C PHE A 327 6.18 -33.12 -7.84
N VAL A 328 6.52 -34.26 -7.27
CA VAL A 328 7.68 -34.41 -6.40
C VAL A 328 8.75 -35.26 -7.09
N GLN A 329 10.00 -35.02 -6.75
CA GLN A 329 11.15 -35.70 -7.33
C GLN A 329 12.29 -35.77 -6.33
N LYS A 330 13.37 -36.45 -6.71
CA LYS A 330 14.62 -36.45 -5.93
C LYS A 330 15.24 -35.06 -5.90
N GLN A 331 15.89 -34.76 -4.78
CA GLN A 331 16.61 -33.51 -4.64
C GLN A 331 17.67 -33.35 -5.73
N ASN A 332 17.74 -32.16 -6.28
CA ASN A 332 18.67 -31.81 -7.34
C ASN A 332 19.22 -30.40 -7.14
N GLU A 333 20.51 -30.31 -6.82
CA GLU A 333 21.16 -29.03 -6.49
C GLU A 333 21.13 -28.00 -7.64
N ILE A 334 20.98 -28.46 -8.88
CA ILE A 334 20.83 -27.58 -10.05
C ILE A 334 19.47 -26.90 -10.05
N ILE A 335 18.44 -27.68 -9.77
CA ILE A 335 17.08 -27.16 -9.68
C ILE A 335 17.00 -26.14 -8.53
N ASP A 336 17.76 -26.36 -7.44
CA ASP A 336 17.89 -25.36 -6.36
C ASP A 336 18.34 -23.99 -6.87
N LEU A 337 19.25 -23.93 -7.83
CA LEU A 337 19.75 -22.66 -8.36
C LEU A 337 18.68 -21.90 -9.14
N VAL A 338 17.92 -22.58 -9.98
CA VAL A 338 16.86 -21.93 -10.76
C VAL A 338 15.65 -21.59 -9.88
N LEU A 339 15.35 -22.37 -8.84
CA LEU A 339 14.35 -22.03 -7.83
C LEU A 339 14.77 -20.79 -7.03
N LYS A 340 16.04 -20.71 -6.65
CA LYS A 340 16.59 -19.50 -6.02
C LYS A 340 16.54 -18.29 -6.95
N ASN A 341 16.73 -18.50 -8.26
CA ASN A 341 16.57 -17.43 -9.23
C ASN A 341 15.09 -16.95 -9.30
N ALA A 342 14.14 -17.87 -9.37
CA ALA A 342 12.72 -17.53 -9.34
C ALA A 342 12.34 -16.74 -8.07
N PHE A 343 12.85 -17.19 -6.91
CA PHE A 343 12.68 -16.48 -5.64
C PHE A 343 13.24 -15.05 -5.68
N LYS A 344 14.43 -14.86 -6.26
CA LYS A 344 15.07 -13.55 -6.39
C LYS A 344 14.31 -12.61 -7.33
N GLU A 345 13.77 -13.17 -8.41
CA GLU A 345 12.95 -12.43 -9.38
C GLU A 345 11.50 -12.23 -8.88
N GLU A 346 11.22 -12.49 -7.60
CA GLU A 346 9.91 -12.33 -6.94
C GLU A 346 8.79 -13.16 -7.62
N VAL A 347 9.15 -14.31 -8.22
CA VAL A 347 8.20 -15.26 -8.81
C VAL A 347 7.99 -16.42 -7.83
N PRO A 348 6.83 -16.51 -7.14
CA PRO A 348 6.54 -17.59 -6.20
C PRO A 348 6.43 -18.94 -6.92
N VAL A 349 7.04 -19.96 -6.34
CA VAL A 349 6.94 -21.35 -6.78
C VAL A 349 6.19 -22.14 -5.71
N CYS A 350 4.97 -22.54 -6.00
CA CYS A 350 4.17 -23.39 -5.13
C CYS A 350 4.39 -24.84 -5.52
N CYS A 351 4.68 -25.67 -4.53
CA CYS A 351 5.04 -27.06 -4.73
C CYS A 351 4.07 -28.00 -4.04
N VAL A 352 3.60 -28.98 -4.79
CA VAL A 352 2.84 -30.10 -4.24
C VAL A 352 3.72 -30.89 -3.26
N THR A 353 3.08 -31.46 -2.25
CA THR A 353 3.71 -32.38 -1.30
C THR A 353 3.01 -33.74 -1.32
N LYS A 354 3.70 -34.79 -0.92
CA LYS A 354 3.12 -36.11 -0.69
C LYS A 354 3.48 -36.63 0.70
N GLU A 355 2.73 -37.61 1.19
CA GLU A 355 3.10 -38.31 2.42
C GLU A 355 4.46 -39.00 2.24
N ALA A 356 5.40 -38.70 3.12
CA ALA A 356 6.66 -39.41 3.22
C ALA A 356 6.48 -40.56 4.22
N VAL A 357 6.50 -41.77 3.71
CA VAL A 357 6.37 -43.00 4.54
C VAL A 357 7.71 -43.35 5.17
N ASN A 358 8.81 -43.04 4.47
CA ASN A 358 10.20 -43.29 4.89
C ASN A 358 11.03 -42.00 4.83
N GLU A 359 12.15 -41.98 5.57
CA GLU A 359 13.10 -40.86 5.57
C GLU A 359 13.73 -40.54 4.18
N ASN A 360 13.66 -41.49 3.24
CA ASN A 360 14.22 -41.38 1.90
C ASN A 360 13.19 -41.05 0.81
N ASP A 361 11.93 -40.81 1.21
CA ASP A 361 10.87 -40.50 0.25
C ASP A 361 11.09 -39.11 -0.37
N ASP A 362 10.77 -39.02 -1.66
CA ASP A 362 10.91 -37.75 -2.40
C ASP A 362 9.87 -36.72 -1.95
N ILE A 363 10.36 -35.62 -1.40
CA ILE A 363 9.55 -34.46 -0.98
C ILE A 363 10.02 -33.17 -1.66
N TYR A 364 11.02 -33.28 -2.52
CA TYR A 364 11.57 -32.14 -3.25
C TYR A 364 10.71 -31.82 -4.50
N PRO A 365 10.48 -30.53 -4.86
CA PRO A 365 11.15 -29.34 -4.32
C PRO A 365 10.40 -28.66 -3.16
N ALA A 366 9.37 -29.24 -2.59
CA ALA A 366 8.59 -28.62 -1.53
C ALA A 366 9.41 -28.31 -0.26
N ASN A 367 10.41 -29.13 0.06
CA ASN A 367 11.33 -28.89 1.18
C ASN A 367 12.48 -27.90 0.85
N ASN A 368 12.46 -27.27 -0.32
CA ASN A 368 13.39 -26.20 -0.66
C ASN A 368 12.97 -24.90 0.01
N GLY A 369 13.85 -24.28 0.77
CA GLY A 369 13.55 -23.06 1.53
C GLY A 369 13.19 -21.81 0.68
N THR A 370 13.15 -21.93 -0.66
CA THR A 370 12.75 -20.85 -1.59
C THR A 370 11.42 -21.11 -2.27
N THR A 371 10.73 -22.21 -1.93
CA THR A 371 9.43 -22.60 -2.47
C THR A 371 8.35 -22.53 -1.39
N ILE A 372 7.10 -22.55 -1.81
CA ILE A 372 5.92 -22.62 -0.92
C ILE A 372 5.43 -24.05 -0.94
N ALA A 373 5.52 -24.72 0.20
CA ALA A 373 5.12 -26.12 0.37
C ALA A 373 3.66 -26.24 0.77
N VAL A 374 2.86 -26.93 -0.05
CA VAL A 374 1.42 -27.07 0.16
C VAL A 374 1.04 -28.52 0.42
N SER A 375 0.39 -28.78 1.57
CA SER A 375 -0.17 -30.07 1.90
C SER A 375 -1.71 -30.05 1.80
N SER A 376 -2.32 -31.19 2.01
CA SER A 376 -3.68 -31.49 1.67
C SER A 376 -4.61 -31.59 2.90
N VAL A 377 -5.83 -31.07 2.77
CA VAL A 377 -6.93 -31.36 3.69
C VAL A 377 -8.21 -31.68 2.93
N ASP A 378 -9.09 -32.46 3.59
CA ASP A 378 -10.43 -32.73 3.10
C ASP A 378 -11.41 -31.56 3.43
N LYS A 379 -12.68 -31.73 3.06
CA LYS A 379 -13.75 -30.76 3.35
C LYS A 379 -14.03 -30.52 4.84
N ASP A 380 -13.62 -31.45 5.70
CA ASP A 380 -13.74 -31.33 7.17
C ASP A 380 -12.48 -30.71 7.79
N LEU A 381 -11.54 -30.24 6.96
CA LEU A 381 -10.22 -29.70 7.31
C LEU A 381 -9.34 -30.72 8.06
N LYS A 382 -9.46 -31.99 7.73
CA LYS A 382 -8.64 -33.08 8.25
C LYS A 382 -7.63 -33.52 7.20
N THR A 383 -6.53 -34.07 7.66
CA THR A 383 -5.53 -34.68 6.78
C THR A 383 -6.13 -35.82 5.96
N THR A 384 -5.71 -35.95 4.71
CA THR A 384 -6.00 -37.06 3.81
C THR A 384 -4.96 -38.16 3.92
N SER A 385 -5.13 -39.27 3.21
CA SER A 385 -4.15 -40.36 3.15
C SER A 385 -2.81 -39.96 2.54
N TYR A 386 -2.80 -38.91 1.71
CA TYR A 386 -1.61 -38.37 1.02
C TYR A 386 -1.11 -37.05 1.58
N SER A 387 -1.64 -36.60 2.73
CA SER A 387 -1.16 -35.35 3.37
C SER A 387 0.25 -35.52 3.90
N ALA A 388 1.15 -34.66 3.43
CA ALA A 388 2.52 -34.59 3.89
C ALA A 388 2.63 -34.04 5.32
N LYS A 389 3.74 -34.35 5.99
CA LYS A 389 4.09 -33.85 7.32
C LYS A 389 5.56 -33.43 7.35
N GLY A 390 5.84 -32.32 8.00
CA GLY A 390 7.21 -31.83 8.21
C GLY A 390 7.27 -30.35 8.47
N ASP A 391 8.35 -29.89 9.04
CA ASP A 391 8.64 -28.49 9.38
C ASP A 391 8.73 -27.56 8.14
N TYR A 392 8.92 -28.15 6.98
CA TYR A 392 8.96 -27.45 5.68
C TYR A 392 7.59 -27.01 5.17
N LEU A 393 6.48 -27.56 5.69
CA LEU A 393 5.13 -27.22 5.24
C LEU A 393 4.80 -25.76 5.54
N ASP A 394 4.22 -25.07 4.55
CA ASP A 394 3.78 -23.70 4.72
C ASP A 394 2.27 -23.60 4.93
N PHE A 395 1.48 -24.22 4.07
CA PHE A 395 0.03 -24.13 4.10
C PHE A 395 -0.62 -25.48 3.79
N VAL A 396 -1.88 -25.58 4.15
CA VAL A 396 -2.76 -26.65 3.67
C VAL A 396 -3.92 -26.07 2.90
N ALA A 397 -4.38 -26.79 1.87
CA ALA A 397 -5.55 -26.39 1.11
C ALA A 397 -6.44 -27.58 0.78
N SER A 398 -7.64 -27.29 0.25
CA SER A 398 -8.59 -28.33 -0.16
C SER A 398 -8.03 -29.16 -1.30
N SER A 399 -8.11 -30.47 -1.16
CA SER A 399 -7.61 -31.43 -2.16
C SER A 399 -8.65 -32.43 -2.59
N THR A 400 -9.88 -32.31 -2.10
CA THR A 400 -10.97 -33.25 -2.35
C THR A 400 -12.17 -32.57 -3.02
N ASP A 401 -12.99 -33.36 -3.64
CA ASP A 401 -14.24 -32.94 -4.28
C ASP A 401 -14.02 -31.91 -5.42
N VAL A 402 -12.92 -32.06 -6.18
CA VAL A 402 -12.62 -31.27 -7.38
C VAL A 402 -13.42 -31.81 -8.54
N LYS A 403 -14.20 -30.94 -9.16
CA LYS A 403 -15.10 -31.27 -10.25
C LYS A 403 -14.34 -31.41 -11.57
N GLU A 404 -14.49 -32.51 -12.28
CA GLU A 404 -14.00 -32.67 -13.64
C GLU A 404 -15.04 -32.20 -14.65
N ILE A 405 -14.68 -31.24 -15.48
CA ILE A 405 -15.59 -30.60 -16.47
C ILE A 405 -15.48 -31.25 -17.83
N PHE A 406 -14.37 -31.92 -18.14
CA PHE A 406 -14.10 -32.46 -19.45
C PHE A 406 -14.87 -33.74 -19.81
N ASN A 407 -15.52 -34.37 -18.86
CA ASN A 407 -16.21 -35.60 -19.15
C ASN A 407 -17.52 -35.29 -19.92
N SER A 408 -17.55 -35.63 -21.20
CA SER A 408 -18.75 -35.49 -22.07
C SER A 408 -19.88 -36.43 -21.67
N SER A 409 -19.69 -37.25 -20.62
CA SER A 409 -20.74 -38.12 -20.10
C SER A 409 -21.73 -37.33 -19.26
N SER A 410 -22.95 -37.82 -19.15
CA SER A 410 -24.01 -37.26 -18.29
C SER A 410 -23.73 -37.39 -16.77
N SER A 411 -22.49 -37.69 -16.38
CA SER A 411 -22.03 -37.86 -14.99
C SER A 411 -20.94 -36.84 -14.67
N VAL A 412 -21.00 -36.24 -13.50
CA VAL A 412 -19.95 -35.41 -12.97
C VAL A 412 -19.00 -36.29 -12.18
N SER A 413 -17.73 -36.28 -12.54
CA SER A 413 -16.67 -36.95 -11.78
C SER A 413 -16.09 -35.95 -10.76
N MET A 414 -15.87 -36.42 -9.56
CA MET A 414 -15.16 -35.66 -8.51
C MET A 414 -13.86 -36.37 -8.21
N TRP A 415 -12.79 -35.60 -8.15
CA TRP A 415 -11.43 -36.09 -7.96
C TRP A 415 -10.82 -35.56 -6.67
N SER A 416 -9.81 -36.27 -6.21
CA SER A 416 -9.02 -35.86 -5.03
C SER A 416 -7.55 -36.10 -5.33
N GLY A 417 -6.71 -35.16 -4.93
CA GLY A 417 -5.27 -35.24 -5.13
C GLY A 417 -4.53 -34.04 -4.53
N PRO A 418 -3.30 -34.20 -4.12
CA PRO A 418 -2.51 -33.12 -3.48
C PRO A 418 -2.20 -31.98 -4.44
N GLU A 419 -2.16 -32.22 -5.76
CA GLU A 419 -1.97 -31.19 -6.79
C GLU A 419 -3.05 -30.12 -6.77
N TYR A 420 -4.29 -30.48 -6.39
CA TYR A 420 -5.40 -29.54 -6.31
C TYR A 420 -5.25 -28.59 -5.12
N ALA A 421 -4.71 -29.08 -3.99
CA ALA A 421 -4.37 -28.21 -2.87
C ALA A 421 -3.31 -27.16 -3.28
N ASN A 422 -2.28 -27.59 -4.01
CA ASN A 422 -1.27 -26.70 -4.55
C ASN A 422 -1.87 -25.67 -5.51
N ALA A 423 -2.72 -26.10 -6.43
CA ALA A 423 -3.41 -25.21 -7.37
C ALA A 423 -4.25 -24.12 -6.65
N HIS A 424 -4.93 -24.47 -5.57
CA HIS A 424 -5.70 -23.48 -4.81
C HIS A 424 -4.83 -22.41 -4.11
N ILE A 425 -3.62 -22.75 -3.67
CA ILE A 425 -2.69 -21.73 -3.15
C ILE A 425 -2.19 -20.83 -4.30
N VAL A 426 -1.94 -21.43 -5.47
CA VAL A 426 -1.60 -20.67 -6.69
C VAL A 426 -2.73 -19.71 -7.07
N ASP A 427 -3.98 -20.13 -6.96
CA ASP A 427 -5.15 -19.27 -7.20
C ASP A 427 -5.14 -18.03 -6.32
N ILE A 428 -4.89 -18.21 -5.02
CA ILE A 428 -4.79 -17.11 -4.06
C ILE A 428 -3.68 -16.14 -4.49
N ILE A 429 -2.49 -16.66 -4.79
CA ILE A 429 -1.35 -15.85 -5.20
C ILE A 429 -1.63 -15.10 -6.50
N ALA A 430 -2.18 -15.80 -7.50
CA ALA A 430 -2.57 -15.18 -8.76
C ALA A 430 -3.59 -14.06 -8.54
N MET A 431 -4.60 -14.29 -7.72
CA MET A 431 -5.59 -13.28 -7.39
C MET A 431 -5.00 -12.08 -6.62
N ILE A 432 -4.05 -12.31 -5.71
CA ILE A 432 -3.31 -11.23 -5.04
C ILE A 432 -2.55 -10.41 -6.08
N LYS A 433 -1.87 -11.04 -7.02
CA LYS A 433 -1.11 -10.36 -8.08
C LYS A 433 -2.01 -9.68 -9.13
N THR A 434 -3.24 -10.14 -9.38
CA THR A 434 -4.18 -9.38 -10.24
C THR A 434 -4.52 -8.03 -9.63
N TYR A 435 -4.49 -7.94 -8.31
CA TYR A 435 -4.73 -6.69 -7.60
C TYR A 435 -3.51 -5.76 -7.65
N ASN A 436 -2.34 -6.28 -7.34
CA ASN A 436 -1.06 -5.56 -7.41
C ASN A 436 0.09 -6.51 -7.74
N LYS A 437 0.65 -6.38 -8.95
CA LYS A 437 1.79 -7.20 -9.40
C LYS A 437 3.07 -6.98 -8.59
N ASP A 438 3.22 -5.79 -7.99
CA ASP A 438 4.44 -5.37 -7.30
C ASP A 438 4.53 -5.90 -5.87
N PHE A 439 3.53 -6.66 -5.41
CA PHE A 439 3.65 -7.35 -4.12
C PHE A 439 4.83 -8.30 -4.13
N THR A 440 5.71 -8.11 -3.17
CA THR A 440 6.87 -8.99 -2.93
C THR A 440 6.41 -10.36 -2.44
N LEU A 441 7.26 -11.37 -2.60
CA LEU A 441 7.01 -12.71 -2.06
C LEU A 441 6.70 -12.68 -0.57
N VAL A 442 7.40 -11.85 0.19
CA VAL A 442 7.20 -11.70 1.65
C VAL A 442 5.83 -11.12 1.97
N GLU A 443 5.36 -10.14 1.21
CA GLU A 443 4.03 -9.54 1.40
C GLU A 443 2.93 -10.55 1.07
N ILE A 444 3.05 -11.25 -0.06
CA ILE A 444 2.12 -12.31 -0.47
C ILE A 444 2.05 -13.42 0.60
N TYR A 445 3.20 -13.93 1.02
CA TYR A 445 3.29 -14.99 2.02
C TYR A 445 2.67 -14.57 3.35
N ASN A 446 2.99 -13.37 3.82
CA ASN A 446 2.40 -12.83 5.06
C ASN A 446 0.89 -12.56 4.92
N MET A 447 0.42 -12.15 3.76
CA MET A 447 -1.01 -11.98 3.52
C MET A 447 -1.72 -13.32 3.64
N ILE A 448 -1.25 -14.37 2.96
CA ILE A 448 -1.82 -15.71 3.06
C ILE A 448 -1.81 -16.18 4.52
N ARG A 449 -0.66 -16.09 5.18
CA ARG A 449 -0.50 -16.50 6.59
C ARG A 449 -1.47 -15.80 7.54
N ASN A 450 -1.70 -14.51 7.35
CA ASN A 450 -2.59 -13.73 8.22
C ASN A 450 -4.08 -14.09 8.05
N TYR A 451 -4.42 -14.69 6.93
CA TYR A 451 -5.77 -15.19 6.64
C TYR A 451 -5.91 -16.70 6.84
N CYS A 452 -4.87 -17.37 7.32
CA CYS A 452 -4.99 -18.79 7.65
C CYS A 452 -5.86 -19.01 8.90
N LYS A 453 -6.77 -19.96 8.77
CA LYS A 453 -7.38 -20.62 9.91
C LYS A 453 -6.37 -21.60 10.47
N ASP A 454 -5.85 -21.29 11.64
CA ASP A 454 -4.90 -22.13 12.36
C ASP A 454 -5.54 -23.49 12.70
N LEU A 455 -4.88 -24.56 12.29
CA LEU A 455 -5.31 -25.94 12.49
C LEU A 455 -4.22 -26.69 13.26
N GLY A 456 -4.60 -27.62 14.13
CA GLY A 456 -3.64 -28.38 14.93
C GLY A 456 -3.08 -27.62 16.12
N ASP A 457 -1.75 -27.64 16.29
CA ASP A 457 -1.06 -26.91 17.35
C ASP A 457 -0.98 -25.42 17.01
N GLN A 458 -0.95 -24.55 18.02
CA GLN A 458 -0.98 -23.10 17.80
C GLN A 458 0.25 -22.59 17.03
N GLY A 459 0.02 -21.93 15.92
CA GLY A 459 1.04 -21.36 15.04
C GLY A 459 1.45 -22.33 13.93
N LYS A 460 2.70 -22.23 13.41
CA LYS A 460 3.17 -23.18 12.42
C LYS A 460 3.45 -24.54 13.06
N ASP A 461 2.83 -25.59 12.54
CA ASP A 461 3.08 -26.96 12.95
C ASP A 461 3.45 -27.89 11.77
N ASP A 462 3.92 -29.09 12.09
CA ASP A 462 4.43 -30.04 11.08
C ASP A 462 3.33 -30.76 10.29
N ILE A 463 2.05 -30.54 10.60
CA ILE A 463 0.90 -31.23 9.98
C ILE A 463 0.15 -30.29 9.05
N PHE A 464 -0.06 -29.04 9.48
CA PHE A 464 -0.89 -28.07 8.79
C PHE A 464 -0.13 -26.81 8.36
N GLY A 465 1.19 -26.74 8.64
CA GLY A 465 1.93 -25.50 8.40
C GLY A 465 1.34 -24.33 9.20
N TYR A 466 1.03 -23.21 8.53
CA TYR A 466 0.29 -22.09 9.13
C TYR A 466 -1.23 -22.27 9.10
N GLY A 467 -1.73 -23.38 8.52
CA GLY A 467 -3.14 -23.69 8.46
C GLY A 467 -3.77 -23.50 7.07
N PHE A 468 -5.10 -23.40 7.06
CA PHE A 468 -5.95 -23.30 5.88
C PHE A 468 -6.29 -21.85 5.56
N PRO A 469 -5.90 -21.29 4.40
CA PRO A 469 -6.24 -19.93 4.02
C PRO A 469 -7.75 -19.73 3.84
N ASP A 470 -8.31 -18.71 4.50
CA ASP A 470 -9.72 -18.37 4.47
C ASP A 470 -9.90 -16.87 4.18
N PHE A 471 -10.15 -16.54 2.92
CA PHE A 471 -10.36 -15.18 2.43
C PHE A 471 -11.83 -14.75 2.40
N THR A 472 -12.74 -15.51 3.02
CA THR A 472 -14.18 -15.15 3.06
C THR A 472 -14.43 -13.80 3.72
N GLY A 473 -13.59 -13.42 4.68
CA GLY A 473 -13.68 -12.16 5.43
C GLY A 473 -12.76 -11.03 4.93
N ILE A 474 -12.01 -11.24 3.86
CA ILE A 474 -11.03 -10.26 3.37
C ILE A 474 -11.70 -8.96 2.94
N LYS A 475 -11.01 -7.85 3.16
CA LYS A 475 -11.43 -6.51 2.76
C LYS A 475 -10.37 -5.89 1.85
N ILE A 476 -10.78 -4.91 1.07
CA ILE A 476 -9.85 -4.15 0.23
C ILE A 476 -8.71 -3.51 1.05
N SER A 477 -9.00 -3.02 2.25
CA SER A 477 -8.02 -2.45 3.19
C SER A 477 -6.98 -3.44 3.71
N ASP A 478 -7.20 -4.72 3.53
CA ASP A 478 -6.24 -5.75 3.93
C ASP A 478 -5.26 -6.05 2.81
N ILE A 479 -5.70 -5.84 1.56
CA ILE A 479 -4.96 -6.13 0.34
C ILE A 479 -4.10 -4.93 -0.05
N ASP A 480 -4.67 -3.73 -0.01
CA ASP A 480 -3.99 -2.51 -0.43
C ASP A 480 -3.48 -1.67 0.75
N LYS A 481 -2.20 -1.34 0.71
CA LYS A 481 -1.50 -0.49 1.69
C LYS A 481 -0.83 0.72 1.03
N HIS A 482 -0.94 0.85 -0.28
CA HIS A 482 -0.38 1.97 -0.99
C HIS A 482 -1.28 3.19 -0.85
N SER A 483 -0.68 4.32 -0.62
CA SER A 483 -1.43 5.58 -0.58
C SER A 483 -1.44 6.23 -1.96
N PRO A 484 -2.52 6.95 -2.31
CA PRO A 484 -2.57 7.69 -3.55
C PRO A 484 -1.37 8.63 -3.74
N GLU A 485 -0.90 8.75 -4.97
CA GLU A 485 0.10 9.73 -5.36
C GLU A 485 -0.59 11.00 -5.87
N ILE A 486 -0.42 12.10 -5.13
CA ILE A 486 -0.89 13.42 -5.59
C ILE A 486 0.18 14.01 -6.51
N GLN A 487 -0.07 13.97 -7.82
CA GLN A 487 0.88 14.41 -8.85
C GLN A 487 0.93 15.93 -8.95
N GLU A 488 -0.22 16.60 -8.91
CA GLU A 488 -0.33 18.02 -9.12
C GLU A 488 -1.35 18.67 -8.18
N VAL A 489 -0.93 19.77 -7.55
CA VAL A 489 -1.82 20.68 -6.82
C VAL A 489 -1.42 22.11 -7.17
N ASN A 490 -2.29 22.81 -7.82
CA ASN A 490 -2.06 24.21 -8.20
C ASN A 490 -3.38 25.00 -8.21
N PHE A 491 -3.30 26.30 -8.40
CA PHE A 491 -4.45 27.17 -8.60
C PHE A 491 -4.27 28.04 -9.85
N ASP A 492 -5.35 28.53 -10.38
CA ASP A 492 -5.47 29.05 -11.72
C ASP A 492 -4.75 30.38 -11.98
N ASN A 493 -4.60 31.26 -10.97
CA ASN A 493 -3.94 32.54 -11.16
C ASN A 493 -3.52 33.21 -9.83
N ASP A 494 -2.65 34.24 -9.93
CA ASP A 494 -2.15 35.05 -8.81
C ASP A 494 -2.83 36.42 -8.69
N LYS A 495 -4.13 36.52 -9.02
CA LYS A 495 -4.95 37.74 -8.86
C LYS A 495 -5.78 37.68 -7.59
N TRP A 496 -6.20 38.82 -7.08
CA TRP A 496 -7.20 38.89 -6.04
C TRP A 496 -8.57 38.41 -6.53
N GLU A 497 -9.19 37.49 -5.82
CA GLU A 497 -10.48 36.89 -6.13
C GLU A 497 -11.27 36.57 -4.84
N LYS A 498 -12.57 36.30 -4.96
CA LYS A 498 -13.37 35.89 -3.81
C LYS A 498 -13.16 34.44 -3.43
N SER A 499 -12.69 33.64 -4.34
CA SER A 499 -12.29 32.24 -4.13
C SER A 499 -11.18 31.86 -5.11
N LYS A 500 -10.36 30.89 -4.74
CA LYS A 500 -9.38 30.25 -5.61
C LYS A 500 -9.83 28.84 -5.94
N LYS A 501 -9.74 28.49 -7.21
CA LYS A 501 -9.98 27.14 -7.68
C LYS A 501 -8.69 26.36 -7.63
N ILE A 502 -8.62 25.33 -6.78
CA ILE A 502 -7.47 24.41 -6.66
C ILE A 502 -7.70 23.24 -7.61
N GLN A 503 -6.77 23.02 -8.52
CA GLN A 503 -6.72 21.85 -9.41
C GLN A 503 -5.93 20.75 -8.71
N ILE A 504 -6.42 19.51 -8.81
CA ILE A 504 -5.86 18.33 -8.15
C ILE A 504 -5.77 17.22 -9.17
N LYS A 505 -4.55 16.71 -9.38
CA LYS A 505 -4.34 15.46 -10.12
C LYS A 505 -3.70 14.45 -9.21
N ALA A 506 -4.29 13.29 -9.15
CA ALA A 506 -3.77 12.18 -8.35
C ALA A 506 -4.02 10.86 -9.06
N THR A 507 -3.18 9.87 -8.76
CA THR A 507 -3.29 8.52 -9.26
C THR A 507 -3.07 7.53 -8.12
N ASP A 508 -3.54 6.31 -8.31
CA ASP A 508 -3.35 5.20 -7.39
C ASP A 508 -3.32 3.87 -8.15
N ASN A 509 -2.84 2.80 -7.52
CA ASN A 509 -2.89 1.47 -8.09
C ASN A 509 -4.33 0.92 -8.14
N ILE A 510 -5.20 1.42 -7.25
CA ILE A 510 -6.61 1.05 -7.19
C ILE A 510 -7.51 2.27 -7.38
N LYS A 511 -8.80 2.07 -7.21
CA LYS A 511 -9.81 3.12 -7.28
C LYS A 511 -9.58 4.20 -6.24
N ILE A 512 -9.50 5.45 -6.67
CA ILE A 512 -9.58 6.60 -5.78
C ILE A 512 -11.01 6.73 -5.25
N TYR A 513 -11.17 6.67 -3.94
CA TYR A 513 -12.46 6.80 -3.26
C TYR A 513 -12.97 8.23 -3.27
N GLY A 514 -12.09 9.20 -2.96
CA GLY A 514 -12.49 10.58 -2.87
C GLY A 514 -11.35 11.53 -2.56
N TRP A 515 -11.69 12.80 -2.55
CA TRP A 515 -10.78 13.89 -2.22
C TRP A 515 -11.45 14.92 -1.32
N ASN A 516 -10.65 15.75 -0.64
CA ASN A 516 -11.13 16.89 0.12
C ASN A 516 -10.04 17.97 0.23
N ILE A 517 -10.46 19.20 0.50
CA ILE A 517 -9.58 20.33 0.78
C ILE A 517 -9.95 20.88 2.15
N THR A 518 -9.00 20.87 3.08
CA THR A 518 -9.22 21.36 4.45
C THR A 518 -8.16 22.40 4.83
N ASN A 519 -8.44 23.16 5.87
CA ASN A 519 -7.46 24.06 6.50
C ASN A 519 -6.81 23.45 7.74
N SER A 520 -6.97 22.15 7.95
CA SER A 520 -6.39 21.37 9.06
C SER A 520 -5.46 20.30 8.53
N ASN A 521 -4.39 20.03 9.25
CA ASN A 521 -3.48 18.89 9.00
C ASN A 521 -4.02 17.56 9.52
N THR A 522 -5.26 17.53 9.96
CA THR A 522 -5.96 16.30 10.35
C THR A 522 -6.75 15.79 9.17
N ALA A 523 -6.64 14.49 8.88
CA ALA A 523 -7.39 13.87 7.80
C ALA A 523 -8.91 14.10 7.94
N PRO A 524 -9.60 14.41 6.84
CA PRO A 524 -11.05 14.64 6.85
C PRO A 524 -11.81 13.34 7.14
N THR A 525 -12.94 13.46 7.79
CA THR A 525 -13.90 12.35 7.98
C THR A 525 -14.92 12.24 6.84
N GLU A 526 -15.08 13.33 6.09
CA GLU A 526 -15.99 13.40 4.95
C GLU A 526 -15.20 13.60 3.65
N TRP A 527 -15.64 12.94 2.60
CA TRP A 527 -14.96 12.93 1.31
C TRP A 527 -15.90 13.32 0.17
N THR A 528 -15.41 14.11 -0.77
CA THR A 528 -16.05 14.26 -2.07
C THR A 528 -15.75 13.00 -2.87
N LYS A 529 -16.75 12.14 -2.99
CA LYS A 529 -16.59 10.82 -3.63
C LYS A 529 -16.38 10.94 -5.14
N ILE A 530 -15.61 10.02 -5.68
CA ILE A 530 -15.39 9.84 -7.12
C ILE A 530 -16.33 8.75 -7.63
N ASP A 531 -17.12 9.08 -8.64
CA ASP A 531 -18.00 8.11 -9.28
C ASP A 531 -17.21 7.17 -10.22
N GLY A 532 -17.62 5.90 -10.27
CA GLY A 532 -16.99 4.87 -11.12
C GLY A 532 -15.76 4.23 -10.49
N ASN A 533 -14.97 3.51 -11.28
CA ASN A 533 -13.77 2.76 -10.87
C ASN A 533 -12.49 3.42 -11.42
N SER A 534 -12.32 4.71 -11.19
CA SER A 534 -11.14 5.43 -11.69
C SER A 534 -10.01 5.36 -10.68
N ASN A 535 -8.83 4.98 -11.13
CA ASN A 535 -7.59 5.02 -10.39
C ASN A 535 -6.80 6.32 -10.60
N ASN A 536 -7.33 7.25 -11.36
CA ASN A 536 -6.77 8.59 -11.52
C ASN A 536 -7.88 9.63 -11.48
N ILE A 537 -7.57 10.83 -11.00
CA ILE A 537 -8.48 11.96 -10.93
C ILE A 537 -7.82 13.24 -11.46
N ASP A 538 -8.64 14.06 -12.12
CA ASP A 538 -8.37 15.45 -12.43
C ASP A 538 -9.61 16.26 -12.00
N VAL A 539 -9.55 16.80 -10.80
CA VAL A 539 -10.68 17.44 -10.12
C VAL A 539 -10.30 18.83 -9.61
N SER A 540 -11.30 19.59 -9.19
CA SER A 540 -11.04 20.90 -8.62
C SER A 540 -12.01 21.24 -7.51
N GLY A 541 -11.52 22.01 -6.53
CA GLY A 541 -12.32 22.55 -5.44
C GLY A 541 -12.03 24.01 -5.18
N ASP A 542 -13.02 24.75 -4.68
CA ASP A 542 -12.91 26.16 -4.40
C ASP A 542 -12.59 26.41 -2.92
N VAL A 543 -11.69 27.35 -2.67
CA VAL A 543 -11.38 27.86 -1.32
C VAL A 543 -11.58 29.38 -1.28
N ASN A 544 -12.17 29.86 -0.20
CA ASN A 544 -12.57 31.25 -0.03
C ASN A 544 -11.88 31.97 1.13
N LYS A 545 -10.69 31.47 1.51
CA LYS A 545 -9.86 32.06 2.58
C LYS A 545 -8.39 31.97 2.20
N ASN A 546 -7.60 32.90 2.74
CA ASN A 546 -6.14 32.82 2.69
C ASN A 546 -5.62 31.87 3.76
N GLY A 547 -4.47 31.24 3.48
CA GLY A 547 -3.76 30.38 4.41
C GLY A 547 -3.31 29.06 3.79
N THR A 548 -2.78 28.20 4.63
CA THR A 548 -2.34 26.86 4.23
C THR A 548 -3.53 25.92 4.15
N PHE A 549 -3.70 25.29 3.01
CA PHE A 549 -4.68 24.24 2.81
C PHE A 549 -3.99 22.90 2.60
N TYR A 550 -4.70 21.87 2.99
CA TYR A 550 -4.31 20.47 2.84
C TYR A 550 -5.26 19.83 1.84
N VAL A 551 -4.71 19.40 0.72
CA VAL A 551 -5.42 18.64 -0.31
C VAL A 551 -5.24 17.19 0.02
N TRP A 552 -6.32 16.51 0.29
CA TRP A 552 -6.37 15.11 0.70
C TRP A 552 -6.95 14.26 -0.42
N VAL A 553 -6.38 13.08 -0.60
CA VAL A 553 -6.90 12.05 -1.50
C VAL A 553 -6.92 10.73 -0.74
N SER A 554 -8.01 9.99 -0.86
CA SER A 554 -8.16 8.65 -0.30
C SER A 554 -8.52 7.67 -1.40
N ASP A 555 -7.95 6.48 -1.33
CA ASP A 555 -8.34 5.33 -2.13
C ASP A 555 -9.52 4.56 -1.52
N SER A 556 -9.93 3.48 -2.16
CA SER A 556 -11.02 2.61 -1.68
C SER A 556 -10.61 1.68 -0.53
N ALA A 557 -9.33 1.50 -0.28
CA ALA A 557 -8.80 0.77 0.87
C ALA A 557 -8.75 1.62 2.14
N GLY A 558 -8.85 2.95 1.99
CA GLY A 558 -8.78 3.90 3.09
C GLY A 558 -7.37 4.45 3.34
N ASN A 559 -6.41 4.17 2.46
CA ASN A 559 -5.11 4.82 2.53
C ASN A 559 -5.25 6.27 2.08
N ILE A 560 -4.46 7.16 2.68
CA ILE A 560 -4.63 8.59 2.51
C ILE A 560 -3.29 9.23 2.20
N ALA A 561 -3.30 10.12 1.20
CA ALA A 561 -2.22 11.04 0.93
C ALA A 561 -2.68 12.48 1.08
N TYR A 562 -1.76 13.39 1.36
CA TYR A 562 -2.05 14.82 1.30
C TYR A 562 -0.88 15.63 0.75
N ARG A 563 -1.24 16.78 0.21
CA ARG A 563 -0.31 17.84 -0.21
C ARG A 563 -0.75 19.18 0.32
N THR A 564 0.19 20.02 0.70
CA THR A 564 -0.11 21.38 1.16
C THR A 564 -0.03 22.36 0.01
N ILE A 565 -0.90 23.37 0.05
CA ILE A 565 -0.86 24.51 -0.86
C ILE A 565 -1.09 25.79 -0.05
N GLU A 566 -0.31 26.83 -0.33
CA GLU A 566 -0.48 28.14 0.29
C GLU A 566 -1.36 29.00 -0.61
N ILE A 567 -2.52 29.37 -0.12
CA ILE A 567 -3.47 30.24 -0.82
C ILE A 567 -3.34 31.66 -0.27
N ASN A 568 -3.20 32.56 -1.18
CA ASN A 568 -3.17 33.97 -0.91
C ASN A 568 -4.03 34.74 -1.93
N LYS A 569 -4.23 36.02 -1.71
CA LYS A 569 -5.04 36.89 -2.57
C LYS A 569 -6.50 36.44 -2.73
N VAL A 570 -7.04 35.83 -1.67
CA VAL A 570 -8.49 35.67 -1.50
C VAL A 570 -8.98 36.80 -0.62
N ASP A 571 -10.01 37.48 -1.08
CA ASP A 571 -10.62 38.55 -0.36
C ASP A 571 -12.15 38.43 -0.43
N THR A 572 -12.75 38.13 0.71
CA THR A 572 -14.20 38.02 0.90
C THR A 572 -14.75 39.08 1.86
N THR A 573 -13.87 39.95 2.35
CA THR A 573 -14.17 40.93 3.37
C THR A 573 -14.33 42.31 2.76
N GLY A 574 -15.29 43.10 3.25
CA GLY A 574 -15.40 44.48 2.81
C GLY A 574 -14.40 45.41 3.50
N PRO A 575 -14.16 46.59 2.94
CA PRO A 575 -13.16 47.52 3.45
C PRO A 575 -13.41 47.94 4.91
N LYS A 576 -12.32 48.20 5.63
CA LYS A 576 -12.36 48.81 6.95
C LYS A 576 -12.82 50.26 6.80
N LEU A 577 -13.90 50.63 7.49
CA LEU A 577 -14.56 51.92 7.37
C LEU A 577 -14.43 52.70 8.67
N GLN A 578 -14.05 53.99 8.51
CA GLN A 578 -14.02 54.99 9.57
C GLN A 578 -14.83 56.20 9.12
N TYR A 579 -15.44 56.89 10.07
CA TYR A 579 -16.10 58.14 9.79
C TYR A 579 -15.96 59.14 10.94
N ALA A 580 -16.05 60.43 10.61
CA ALA A 580 -16.09 61.52 11.56
C ALA A 580 -17.33 62.41 11.28
N ILE A 581 -17.92 62.92 12.34
CA ILE A 581 -19.07 63.82 12.27
C ILE A 581 -18.59 65.22 12.68
N ASP A 582 -18.70 66.19 11.77
CA ASP A 582 -18.44 67.59 12.08
C ASP A 582 -19.73 68.39 12.06
N SER A 583 -20.12 68.84 13.24
CA SER A 583 -21.29 69.70 13.44
C SER A 583 -20.97 71.20 13.51
N SER A 584 -19.71 71.59 13.28
CA SER A 584 -19.23 72.98 13.38
C SER A 584 -20.02 73.97 12.48
N LYS A 585 -20.59 73.47 11.39
CA LYS A 585 -21.41 74.27 10.44
C LYS A 585 -22.88 74.22 10.67
N GLN A 586 -23.36 73.49 11.64
CA GLN A 586 -24.81 73.37 11.92
C GLN A 586 -25.45 74.67 12.30
N ALA A 587 -24.83 75.46 13.16
CA ALA A 587 -25.38 76.74 13.64
C ALA A 587 -25.38 77.82 12.55
N THR A 588 -24.39 77.86 11.67
CA THR A 588 -24.16 78.88 10.67
C THR A 588 -24.73 78.54 9.32
N GLU A 589 -24.42 77.29 8.83
CA GLU A 589 -24.78 76.89 7.48
C GLU A 589 -25.87 75.78 7.44
N LYS A 590 -26.44 75.45 8.60
CA LYS A 590 -27.57 74.52 8.74
C LYS A 590 -27.29 73.08 8.19
N TYR A 591 -26.04 72.60 8.22
CA TYR A 591 -25.73 71.23 7.91
C TYR A 591 -24.67 70.65 8.86
N VAL A 592 -24.64 69.32 8.95
CA VAL A 592 -23.59 68.49 9.57
C VAL A 592 -22.89 67.79 8.46
N THR A 593 -21.56 67.71 8.56
CA THR A 593 -20.77 66.97 7.57
C THR A 593 -20.37 65.60 8.17
N ILE A 594 -20.64 64.55 7.42
CA ILE A 594 -20.06 63.20 7.71
C ILE A 594 -18.95 63.00 6.72
N THR A 595 -17.75 62.77 7.23
CA THR A 595 -16.56 62.45 6.41
C THR A 595 -16.17 61.00 6.65
N ALA A 596 -16.16 60.20 5.59
CA ALA A 596 -15.73 58.80 5.63
C ALA A 596 -14.32 58.65 5.13
N SER A 597 -13.58 57.70 5.70
CA SER A 597 -12.35 57.17 5.14
C SER A 597 -12.37 55.64 5.22
N ALA A 598 -11.89 55.00 4.23
CA ALA A 598 -11.84 53.57 4.21
C ALA A 598 -10.48 53.07 3.69
N LYS A 599 -10.13 51.89 4.10
CA LYS A 599 -8.94 51.21 3.65
C LYS A 599 -9.27 49.73 3.42
N ASP A 600 -8.79 49.20 2.35
CA ASP A 600 -8.74 47.78 2.12
C ASP A 600 -7.32 47.33 1.89
N ASP A 601 -6.86 46.40 2.74
CA ASP A 601 -5.46 45.92 2.76
C ASP A 601 -5.27 44.72 1.84
N GLU A 602 -6.39 44.15 1.34
CA GLU A 602 -6.42 42.95 0.50
C GLU A 602 -6.57 43.32 -0.99
N SER A 603 -7.74 43.23 -1.55
CA SER A 603 -7.96 43.55 -2.98
C SER A 603 -7.82 45.03 -3.30
N GLY A 604 -7.90 45.86 -2.28
CA GLY A 604 -7.86 47.33 -2.36
C GLY A 604 -9.22 47.94 -2.69
N LEU A 605 -9.39 49.21 -2.34
CA LEU A 605 -10.61 49.92 -2.60
C LEU A 605 -10.94 49.99 -4.10
N HIS A 606 -12.23 49.91 -4.43
CA HIS A 606 -12.74 50.18 -5.76
C HIS A 606 -12.42 51.61 -6.18
N ASP A 607 -12.31 51.90 -7.47
CA ASP A 607 -12.07 53.27 -7.98
C ASP A 607 -13.17 54.27 -7.59
N MET A 608 -14.37 53.78 -7.40
CA MET A 608 -15.54 54.51 -6.87
C MET A 608 -16.07 53.79 -5.63
N PRO A 609 -15.44 53.98 -4.45
CA PRO A 609 -15.67 53.10 -3.33
C PRO A 609 -16.89 53.46 -2.47
N TYR A 610 -17.31 54.72 -2.38
CA TYR A 610 -18.32 55.17 -1.42
C TYR A 610 -19.71 55.33 -2.03
N SER A 611 -20.73 54.99 -1.28
CA SER A 611 -22.12 55.21 -1.62
C SER A 611 -22.97 55.47 -0.34
N TRP A 612 -24.02 56.34 -0.46
CA TRP A 612 -24.97 56.60 0.59
C TRP A 612 -26.36 56.01 0.33
N ASP A 613 -26.54 55.41 -0.81
CA ASP A 613 -27.78 54.74 -1.24
C ASP A 613 -27.60 53.28 -1.66
N GLY A 614 -26.35 52.79 -1.66
CA GLY A 614 -25.97 51.48 -2.12
C GLY A 614 -26.00 51.30 -3.65
N GLN A 615 -26.33 52.34 -4.41
CA GLN A 615 -26.50 52.31 -5.86
C GLN A 615 -25.57 53.31 -6.59
N SER A 616 -25.51 54.55 -6.07
CA SER A 616 -24.71 55.63 -6.64
C SER A 616 -23.33 55.67 -6.01
N TRP A 617 -22.33 55.13 -6.69
CA TRP A 617 -20.96 54.99 -6.21
C TRP A 617 -20.05 56.08 -6.74
N GLY A 618 -19.17 56.60 -5.89
CA GLY A 618 -18.21 57.62 -6.29
C GLY A 618 -16.99 57.72 -5.37
N ASN A 619 -15.90 58.23 -5.88
CA ASN A 619 -14.69 58.46 -5.08
C ASN A 619 -14.87 59.65 -4.14
N ASN A 620 -15.61 60.71 -4.59
CA ASN A 620 -15.87 61.91 -3.82
C ASN A 620 -17.10 61.77 -2.91
N ASN A 621 -17.78 60.61 -2.90
CA ASN A 621 -18.94 60.36 -2.03
C ASN A 621 -18.52 60.05 -0.57
N ASN A 622 -17.24 60.21 -0.26
CA ASN A 622 -16.75 60.09 1.11
C ASN A 622 -17.17 61.24 2.02
N ILE A 623 -17.72 62.36 1.48
CA ILE A 623 -18.21 63.48 2.25
C ILE A 623 -19.71 63.62 1.99
N TYR A 624 -20.50 63.62 3.06
CA TYR A 624 -21.95 63.78 2.97
C TYR A 624 -22.44 64.91 3.89
N LYS A 625 -23.23 65.80 3.32
CA LYS A 625 -23.85 66.92 4.09
C LYS A 625 -25.26 66.55 4.49
N VAL A 626 -25.51 66.57 5.76
CA VAL A 626 -26.79 66.24 6.37
C VAL A 626 -27.45 67.49 6.90
N THR A 627 -28.71 67.71 6.56
CA THR A 627 -29.47 68.91 6.92
C THR A 627 -30.64 68.68 7.90
N GLN A 628 -30.83 67.42 8.32
CA GLN A 628 -31.91 67.01 9.24
C GLN A 628 -31.48 65.78 10.08
N ASN A 629 -32.17 65.61 11.24
CA ASN A 629 -31.97 64.35 12.02
C ASN A 629 -32.43 63.16 11.23
N GLY A 630 -31.74 62.02 11.40
CA GLY A 630 -32.05 60.77 10.70
C GLY A 630 -30.94 59.78 10.78
N THR A 631 -31.19 58.53 10.30
CA THR A 631 -30.19 57.52 10.15
C THR A 631 -29.79 57.42 8.68
N TYR A 632 -28.53 57.54 8.42
CA TYR A 632 -27.91 57.52 7.09
C TYR A 632 -27.04 56.28 6.94
N LYS A 633 -27.21 55.60 5.84
CA LYS A 633 -26.40 54.38 5.54
C LYS A 633 -25.23 54.76 4.64
N LEU A 634 -24.06 54.39 5.07
CA LEU A 634 -22.84 54.53 4.32
C LEU A 634 -22.36 53.13 3.88
N TYR A 635 -22.12 53.01 2.59
CA TYR A 635 -21.59 51.79 2.00
C TYR A 635 -20.21 52.06 1.44
N VAL A 636 -19.30 51.07 1.64
CA VAL A 636 -17.98 51.13 1.00
C VAL A 636 -17.68 49.78 0.40
N ARG A 637 -17.11 49.77 -0.80
CA ARG A 637 -16.77 48.55 -1.52
C ARG A 637 -15.29 48.51 -1.94
N ASP A 638 -14.77 47.30 -1.99
CA ASP A 638 -13.48 46.97 -2.56
C ASP A 638 -13.54 46.73 -4.09
N LYS A 639 -12.40 46.31 -4.70
CA LYS A 639 -12.31 46.00 -6.13
C LYS A 639 -13.05 44.74 -6.53
N LEU A 640 -13.28 43.83 -5.60
CA LEU A 640 -14.03 42.57 -5.82
C LEU A 640 -15.54 42.74 -5.55
N GLY A 641 -15.94 43.92 -5.05
CA GLY A 641 -17.33 44.23 -4.73
C GLY A 641 -17.79 43.69 -3.38
N ASN A 642 -16.87 43.35 -2.47
CA ASN A 642 -17.25 43.14 -1.08
C ASN A 642 -17.55 44.47 -0.46
N THR A 643 -18.61 44.53 0.35
CA THR A 643 -19.19 45.82 0.80
C THR A 643 -19.31 45.83 2.32
N THR A 644 -18.86 46.92 2.92
CA THR A 644 -19.12 47.25 4.32
C THR A 644 -20.21 48.31 4.40
N GLU A 645 -21.22 48.05 5.20
CA GLU A 645 -22.32 48.98 5.50
C GLU A 645 -22.18 49.52 6.93
N ARG A 646 -22.44 50.81 7.09
CA ARG A 646 -22.51 51.43 8.41
C ARG A 646 -23.71 52.38 8.48
N SER A 647 -24.52 52.22 9.50
CA SER A 647 -25.62 53.14 9.83
C SER A 647 -25.15 54.27 10.75
N ILE A 648 -25.34 55.51 10.37
CA ILE A 648 -24.90 56.69 11.10
C ILE A 648 -26.16 57.51 11.46
N THR A 649 -26.40 57.66 12.76
CA THR A 649 -27.59 58.44 13.21
C THR A 649 -27.18 59.85 13.63
N ILE A 650 -27.79 60.85 13.00
CA ILE A 650 -27.60 62.25 13.29
C ILE A 650 -28.81 62.75 14.08
N LYS A 651 -28.53 63.31 15.25
CA LYS A 651 -29.48 63.90 16.15
C LYS A 651 -29.13 65.37 16.53
N ASN A 652 -28.27 65.98 15.69
CA ASN A 652 -27.70 67.31 15.98
C ASN A 652 -28.62 68.45 15.71
N PHE A 653 -29.69 68.25 14.92
CA PHE A 653 -30.62 69.32 14.61
C PHE A 653 -31.68 69.42 15.70
N PRO A 654 -31.97 70.66 16.18
CA PRO A 654 -32.95 70.85 17.22
C PRO A 654 -34.38 70.43 16.77
N GLU A 655 -34.99 69.61 17.62
CA GLU A 655 -36.44 69.41 17.51
C GLU A 655 -37.13 70.58 18.21
N GLU A 656 -38.18 71.16 17.59
CA GLU A 656 -38.89 72.25 18.18
C GLU A 656 -39.37 71.94 19.61
N GLY A 657 -38.66 72.51 20.63
CA GLY A 657 -39.05 72.45 22.03
C GLY A 657 -38.14 71.74 23.00
N LYS A 658 -36.92 71.24 22.59
CA LYS A 658 -35.92 70.63 23.51
C LYS A 658 -34.58 71.32 23.38
N ALA A 659 -33.95 71.60 24.54
CA ALA A 659 -32.62 72.22 24.63
C ALA A 659 -31.55 71.40 23.98
N ASP A 660 -30.57 72.06 23.31
CA ASP A 660 -29.45 71.56 22.60
C ASP A 660 -28.58 70.58 23.46
N ILE A 661 -28.59 69.34 23.10
CA ILE A 661 -27.54 68.40 23.46
C ILE A 661 -26.93 67.93 22.15
N ASP A 662 -25.62 68.17 21.97
CA ASP A 662 -24.83 67.64 20.83
C ASP A 662 -24.78 66.10 20.91
N ASN A 663 -25.70 65.40 20.28
CA ASN A 663 -25.86 63.98 20.38
C ASN A 663 -25.27 63.31 19.13
N GLY A 664 -24.00 62.90 19.21
CA GLY A 664 -23.47 61.89 18.35
C GLY A 664 -23.90 60.49 18.77
N THR A 665 -23.78 59.53 17.87
CA THR A 665 -24.27 58.15 18.06
C THR A 665 -23.49 57.37 19.10
N ILE A 666 -22.30 57.83 19.54
CA ILE A 666 -21.41 57.12 20.45
C ILE A 666 -21.60 57.61 21.89
N ILE A 667 -21.68 58.92 22.10
CA ILE A 667 -21.73 59.53 23.41
C ILE A 667 -23.19 59.84 23.78
N LYS A 668 -23.69 59.20 24.80
CA LYS A 668 -25.04 59.45 25.36
C LYS A 668 -25.04 60.72 26.15
N SER A 669 -24.06 60.99 26.96
CA SER A 669 -23.92 62.22 27.77
C SER A 669 -22.46 62.43 28.21
N ILE A 670 -22.10 63.68 28.43
CA ILE A 670 -20.85 64.08 29.04
C ILE A 670 -21.21 64.89 30.29
N PHE A 671 -20.64 64.41 31.42
CA PHE A 671 -20.76 65.18 32.71
C PHE A 671 -19.33 65.62 33.12
N VAL A 672 -19.20 66.90 33.40
CA VAL A 672 -17.95 67.53 33.86
C VAL A 672 -18.09 67.87 35.32
N SER A 673 -17.33 67.21 36.20
CA SER A 673 -17.24 67.61 37.61
C SER A 673 -15.96 68.41 37.83
N SER A 674 -16.08 69.54 38.45
CA SER A 674 -14.96 70.29 38.89
C SER A 674 -14.52 69.81 40.27
N ASP A 675 -13.42 69.07 40.36
CA ASP A 675 -12.79 68.78 41.64
C ASP A 675 -12.14 70.05 42.18
N TRP A 676 -12.65 70.49 43.25
CA TRP A 676 -12.31 71.77 43.92
C TRP A 676 -11.01 71.64 44.75
N ASN A 677 -9.88 71.19 44.17
CA ASN A 677 -8.58 71.10 44.85
C ASN A 677 -7.42 71.72 44.03
N GLY A 678 -7.68 72.81 43.34
CA GLY A 678 -6.64 73.69 42.81
C GLY A 678 -5.84 73.10 41.61
N ASN A 679 -6.06 71.92 41.19
CA ASN A 679 -5.51 71.32 39.97
C ASN A 679 -6.47 71.56 38.80
N ARG A 680 -5.98 72.07 37.68
CA ARG A 680 -6.69 72.50 36.50
C ARG A 680 -7.33 71.38 35.67
N ASN A 681 -7.43 70.18 36.15
CA ASN A 681 -7.96 69.05 35.42
C ASN A 681 -9.40 68.77 35.85
N ASN A 682 -10.35 68.94 34.93
CA ASN A 682 -11.75 68.57 35.15
C ASN A 682 -11.91 67.06 34.99
N ARG A 683 -12.59 66.43 35.93
CA ARG A 683 -12.96 65.03 35.80
C ARG A 683 -14.19 64.97 34.86
N VAL A 684 -14.06 64.32 33.70
CA VAL A 684 -15.04 64.18 32.70
C VAL A 684 -15.58 62.77 32.69
N THR A 685 -16.88 62.63 32.81
CA THR A 685 -17.56 61.31 32.71
C THR A 685 -18.31 61.28 31.40
N ILE A 686 -17.92 60.33 30.56
CA ILE A 686 -18.48 60.07 29.24
C ILE A 686 -19.35 58.83 29.35
N THR A 687 -20.65 58.95 29.06
CA THR A 687 -21.57 57.80 28.99
C THR A 687 -21.82 57.46 27.54
N ILE A 688 -21.67 56.21 27.17
CA ILE A 688 -21.78 55.70 25.79
C ILE A 688 -23.20 55.17 25.56
N ASN A 689 -23.68 55.23 24.31
CA ASN A 689 -24.97 54.68 23.94
C ASN A 689 -25.00 53.14 24.00
N GLU A 690 -26.18 52.60 24.31
CA GLU A 690 -26.42 51.16 24.55
C GLU A 690 -26.15 50.27 23.30
N ASP A 691 -26.24 50.86 22.11
CA ASP A 691 -26.08 50.17 20.84
C ASP A 691 -24.62 50.12 20.32
N VAL A 692 -23.66 50.65 21.08
CA VAL A 692 -22.26 50.72 20.69
C VAL A 692 -21.45 49.66 21.43
N SER A 693 -20.98 48.64 20.71
CA SER A 693 -20.01 47.69 21.26
C SER A 693 -18.63 48.34 21.29
N VAL A 694 -17.92 48.22 22.41
CA VAL A 694 -16.62 48.87 22.61
C VAL A 694 -15.53 47.84 22.89
N GLU A 695 -14.61 47.66 21.98
CA GLU A 695 -13.41 46.88 22.20
C GLU A 695 -12.27 47.70 22.82
N LYS A 696 -12.10 48.93 22.30
CA LYS A 696 -11.12 49.90 22.78
C LYS A 696 -11.70 51.31 22.70
N TRP A 697 -11.22 52.18 23.59
CA TRP A 697 -11.55 53.59 23.52
C TRP A 697 -10.33 54.46 23.79
N ARG A 698 -10.33 55.69 23.28
CA ARG A 698 -9.31 56.71 23.57
C ARG A 698 -9.89 58.12 23.48
N VAL A 699 -9.32 59.01 24.26
CA VAL A 699 -9.58 60.46 24.16
C VAL A 699 -8.31 61.18 23.73
N THR A 700 -8.38 61.93 22.64
CA THR A 700 -7.23 62.66 22.07
C THR A 700 -7.57 64.11 21.82
N GLU A 701 -6.54 64.95 21.68
CA GLU A 701 -6.65 66.34 21.23
C GLU A 701 -6.61 66.48 19.70
N SER A 702 -6.21 65.38 18.99
CA SER A 702 -6.11 65.29 17.55
C SER A 702 -7.37 64.64 16.95
N ASP A 703 -7.76 65.07 15.75
CA ASP A 703 -8.77 64.48 14.89
C ASP A 703 -8.21 63.32 14.01
N GLU A 704 -6.95 62.98 14.18
CA GLU A 704 -6.34 61.80 13.52
C GLU A 704 -6.61 60.54 14.33
N VAL A 705 -6.86 59.45 13.62
CA VAL A 705 -7.05 58.13 14.22
C VAL A 705 -5.82 57.75 15.04
N PRO A 706 -5.95 57.41 16.35
CA PRO A 706 -4.82 56.98 17.14
C PRO A 706 -4.07 55.80 16.52
N SER A 707 -2.75 55.87 16.51
CA SER A 707 -1.88 54.86 15.82
C SER A 707 -2.05 53.46 16.35
N ASP A 708 -2.43 53.28 17.60
CA ASP A 708 -2.66 52.01 18.26
C ASP A 708 -4.04 51.38 17.89
N PHE A 709 -4.92 52.13 17.24
CA PHE A 709 -6.12 51.59 16.61
C PHE A 709 -5.88 51.01 15.23
N GLN A 710 -4.78 51.40 14.59
CA GLN A 710 -4.44 50.96 13.22
C GLN A 710 -3.71 49.65 13.14
N ASN A 711 -3.07 49.18 14.22
CA ASN A 711 -2.26 47.96 14.22
C ASN A 711 -2.82 46.90 15.18
N ASN A 712 -3.12 45.71 14.67
CA ASN A 712 -3.46 44.51 15.43
C ASN A 712 -2.20 43.80 16.00
N SER A 713 -1.20 44.52 16.48
CA SER A 713 -0.04 43.92 17.11
C SER A 713 0.12 44.38 18.53
N SER A 714 -0.01 43.43 19.46
CA SER A 714 0.43 43.57 20.84
C SER A 714 1.86 44.11 20.89
N ALA A 715 2.00 45.38 21.22
CA ALA A 715 3.30 45.94 21.58
C ALA A 715 3.15 46.67 22.92
N ASN A 716 3.84 46.13 23.91
CA ASN A 716 4.17 46.85 25.13
C ASN A 716 4.87 48.15 24.76
N ASN A 717 4.26 49.26 24.99
CA ASN A 717 4.96 50.52 25.00
C ASN A 717 4.64 51.33 26.24
N THR A 718 5.60 51.39 27.12
CA THR A 718 5.73 52.41 28.17
C THR A 718 6.18 53.68 27.50
N ASP A 719 5.24 54.56 27.15
CA ASP A 719 5.56 55.98 26.91
C ASP A 719 4.56 56.85 27.65
N ASN A 720 5.12 57.53 28.68
CA ASN A 720 4.39 58.39 29.61
C ASN A 720 4.15 59.77 29.03
N SER A 721 3.38 59.91 27.96
CA SER A 721 2.93 61.22 27.50
C SER A 721 1.43 61.25 27.30
N LYS A 722 0.74 61.63 28.36
CA LYS A 722 -0.59 62.25 28.38
C LYS A 722 -1.76 61.62 27.60
N SER A 723 -1.89 60.32 27.59
CA SER A 723 -3.10 59.65 27.13
C SER A 723 -3.57 58.65 28.18
N ASN A 724 -4.77 58.86 28.72
CA ASN A 724 -5.40 57.85 29.59
C ASN A 724 -5.96 56.71 28.73
N GLU A 725 -5.22 55.63 28.66
CA GLU A 725 -5.64 54.40 28.00
C GLU A 725 -6.29 53.47 29.04
N ASN A 726 -7.54 53.11 28.86
CA ASN A 726 -8.16 52.00 29.57
C ASN A 726 -8.55 50.94 28.55
N THR A 727 -7.83 49.82 28.56
CA THR A 727 -8.25 48.59 27.89
C THR A 727 -9.16 47.83 28.82
N LEU A 728 -10.35 47.48 28.37
CA LEU A 728 -11.22 46.55 29.06
C LEU A 728 -10.58 45.14 29.05
N PRO A 729 -10.73 44.31 30.12
CA PRO A 729 -10.08 43.03 30.18
C PRO A 729 -10.50 42.14 29.02
N SER A 730 -9.51 41.55 28.39
CA SER A 730 -9.67 40.55 27.31
C SER A 730 -10.35 39.32 27.87
N ASN A 731 -11.59 39.07 27.64
CA ASN A 731 -12.25 37.76 27.59
C ASN A 731 -13.78 37.76 27.66
N ASP A 732 -14.43 38.91 27.76
CA ASP A 732 -15.89 38.93 27.64
C ASP A 732 -16.30 39.84 26.49
N SER A 733 -17.03 39.29 25.52
CA SER A 733 -17.75 40.11 24.56
C SER A 733 -18.64 41.08 25.30
N LEU A 734 -18.32 42.37 25.23
CA LEU A 734 -19.09 43.44 25.86
C LEU A 734 -20.44 43.71 25.18
N SER A 735 -20.97 42.75 24.46
CA SER A 735 -22.34 42.80 23.97
C SER A 735 -23.30 42.71 25.16
N GLY A 736 -23.78 43.85 25.60
CA GLY A 736 -24.78 43.93 26.65
C GLY A 736 -24.54 44.91 27.76
N TYR A 737 -23.47 45.71 27.76
CA TYR A 737 -23.29 46.79 28.74
C TYR A 737 -24.01 48.07 28.28
N ALA A 738 -25.27 48.19 28.63
CA ALA A 738 -25.96 49.47 28.65
C ALA A 738 -25.28 50.40 29.66
N ASN A 739 -24.83 51.57 29.21
CA ASN A 739 -24.25 52.64 30.03
C ASN A 739 -22.80 52.43 30.51
N LEU A 740 -21.85 52.09 29.60
CA LEU A 740 -20.45 52.19 29.92
C LEU A 740 -20.08 53.67 30.27
N THR A 741 -19.56 53.88 31.45
CA THR A 741 -19.18 55.21 31.93
C THR A 741 -17.66 55.28 32.11
N ILE A 742 -17.05 56.16 31.37
CA ILE A 742 -15.57 56.36 31.38
C ILE A 742 -15.29 57.68 32.07
N THR A 743 -14.33 57.68 32.97
CA THR A 743 -13.86 58.90 33.67
C THR A 743 -12.43 59.21 33.28
N VAL A 744 -12.23 60.39 32.73
CA VAL A 744 -10.92 60.91 32.31
C VAL A 744 -10.68 62.30 32.89
N SER A 745 -9.40 62.68 33.04
CA SER A 745 -9.03 64.00 33.49
C SER A 745 -8.61 64.87 32.28
N LEU A 746 -9.37 65.90 31.97
CA LEU A 746 -9.17 66.73 30.77
C LEU A 746 -9.13 68.22 31.10
N ASN A 747 -8.45 68.99 30.26
CA ASN A 747 -8.29 70.46 30.43
C ASN A 747 -9.51 71.24 29.92
N ALA A 748 -9.95 72.21 30.67
CA ALA A 748 -11.02 73.15 30.24
C ALA A 748 -10.53 74.02 29.06
N GLY A 749 -11.41 74.24 28.09
CA GLY A 749 -11.18 75.05 26.91
C GLY A 749 -10.52 74.33 25.73
N THR A 750 -10.26 73.04 25.88
CA THR A 750 -9.66 72.18 24.83
C THR A 750 -10.73 71.36 24.15
N LYS A 751 -10.65 71.24 22.81
CA LYS A 751 -11.46 70.33 22.04
C LYS A 751 -10.81 68.96 22.08
N TYR A 752 -11.59 67.91 22.36
CA TYR A 752 -11.20 66.53 22.43
C TYR A 752 -12.02 65.71 21.45
N TYR A 753 -11.40 64.56 21.02
CA TYR A 753 -12.03 63.55 20.20
C TYR A 753 -12.08 62.26 21.00
N PHE A 754 -13.28 61.72 21.18
CA PHE A 754 -13.50 60.43 21.79
C PHE A 754 -13.61 59.40 20.68
N TRP A 755 -12.65 58.47 20.67
CA TRP A 755 -12.51 57.41 19.72
C TRP A 755 -12.98 56.10 20.34
N VAL A 756 -13.72 55.30 19.55
CA VAL A 756 -14.16 53.96 19.91
C VAL A 756 -13.80 53.03 18.77
N LYS A 757 -13.20 51.89 19.10
CA LYS A 757 -13.06 50.76 18.21
C LYS A 757 -14.02 49.68 18.70
N ASP A 758 -14.89 49.18 17.84
CA ASP A 758 -15.85 48.13 18.17
C ASP A 758 -15.28 46.72 17.95
N SER A 759 -16.08 45.72 18.32
CA SER A 759 -15.71 44.28 18.16
C SER A 759 -15.53 43.88 16.69
N ASP A 760 -16.12 44.59 15.75
CA ASP A 760 -16.01 44.35 14.32
C ASP A 760 -14.77 45.03 13.71
N GLY A 761 -14.02 45.77 14.55
CA GLY A 761 -12.79 46.46 14.17
C GLY A 761 -13.02 47.86 13.57
N ASP A 762 -14.27 48.32 13.53
CA ASP A 762 -14.60 49.66 13.04
C ASP A 762 -14.21 50.73 14.05
N ILE A 763 -13.68 51.86 13.56
CA ILE A 763 -13.20 52.96 14.38
C ILE A 763 -14.07 54.19 14.08
N VAL A 764 -14.70 54.72 15.11
CA VAL A 764 -15.56 55.90 15.03
C VAL A 764 -15.11 56.92 16.07
N SER A 765 -15.33 58.20 15.80
CA SER A 765 -15.03 59.26 16.76
C SER A 765 -16.15 60.28 16.89
N GLN A 766 -16.21 60.91 18.05
CA GLN A 766 -17.06 62.05 18.30
C GLN A 766 -16.29 63.14 19.06
N SER A 767 -16.32 64.35 18.57
CA SER A 767 -15.66 65.46 19.21
C SER A 767 -16.53 66.13 20.31
N PHE A 768 -15.89 66.63 21.35
CA PHE A 768 -16.48 67.40 22.39
C PHE A 768 -15.53 68.51 22.92
N THR A 769 -16.05 69.53 23.50
CA THR A 769 -15.22 70.59 24.08
C THR A 769 -15.66 70.84 25.53
N ILE A 770 -14.64 70.84 26.44
CA ILE A 770 -14.89 71.19 27.84
C ILE A 770 -14.93 72.72 27.95
N ARG A 771 -16.10 73.25 28.30
CA ARG A 771 -16.21 74.68 28.50
C ARG A 771 -15.39 75.13 29.71
N LYS A 772 -14.77 76.36 29.62
CA LYS A 772 -14.05 77.00 30.73
C LYS A 772 -14.99 77.38 31.86
#